data_34d7af03f4477aa54296cc9647e40268
#
_entry.id   34d7af03f4477aa54296cc9647e40268
#
_cell.length_a   1.000
_cell.length_b   1.000
_cell.length_c   1.000
_cell.angle_alpha   90.00
_cell.angle_beta   90.00
_cell.angle_gamma   90.00
#
_symmetry.space_group_name_H-M   'P 1'
#
loop_
_entity.id
_entity.type
_entity.pdbx_description
1 polymer ?
#
loop_
_entity_poly.entity_id
_entity_poly.type
_entity_poly.pdbx_seq_one_letter_code
_entity_poly.pdbx_strand_id
1 'polypeptide(L)'
;MKKQTTYIDRDVSWMYFNHRILQEAEKQQVPLLERLSFLGIYSNNLDEFFRVRVASLNRLADSENLPDKRRKEFKRTLKTINRLNEEYSSEYTKVIKSVFAELEEHHIRLLKETQLNDEQKQFLKRLYYDKLNGSTNPIWLSAIDDLNTLEDNRIYLVVKKTHTDSERKVKYAVIKVPDRMYGRFIRLPQSDGYDNIMYLDDVIRFCLPLIFIGTKPSVYEAYSFKFTKDAEMEVDNDADYGAMEKIALGVNSRKRGEPIRVIYDKDMPRDMQKRVFDRLNVRELDTSLAGGRYQNHRDLMSFPDCGHNELKYEKWQPVMKPEFLAEESLFEQIRKKDRFIHVPYNSFDAYIRLLREAALRPSVKEIKTTLYRLAKDSKVVKALICAARNGKKVTAVVELMARFDEESNIKWSKRMQEEGVNVIFGVEGLKIHSKLLYINTTKGDIACVGTGNFHEGNARVYTDYLMMTSRQGIVSEVAKVFDFIDRPFSPMRFRELLVSPNSMKSRILRLFDNEIKNAQEGRPAWVKIKINHITDPDVVNKMYAASRAGVRIDALVRGNCSLVPGIEGVSDNMRVVGIIDRYLEHSRILIFCNNDKPRYFIGSADWMPRNLVNRIEVLTPVYDDEMKRDLMRTVDYGLRDTTNGRIVDGRGTNEIQPVNEDVGPFRSQEELHKAYSPTP
;
A
#
# COMPACT_ATOMS: atom_id res chain seq x y z
N MET A 1 10.86 -21.32 -33.49
CA MET A 1 10.42 -20.04 -32.87
C MET A 1 10.04 -20.30 -31.43
N LYS A 2 10.71 -19.67 -30.44
CA LYS A 2 10.26 -19.73 -29.03
C LYS A 2 8.89 -19.08 -28.95
N LYS A 3 7.89 -19.81 -28.43
CA LYS A 3 6.53 -19.29 -28.22
C LYS A 3 6.62 -18.05 -27.33
N GLN A 4 6.38 -16.86 -27.89
CA GLN A 4 6.46 -15.60 -27.16
C GLN A 4 5.41 -15.61 -26.05
N THR A 5 5.82 -15.34 -24.81
CA THR A 5 4.92 -15.38 -23.66
C THR A 5 3.98 -14.19 -23.75
N THR A 6 2.69 -14.44 -23.87
CA THR A 6 1.65 -13.39 -23.96
C THR A 6 1.06 -12.99 -22.60
N TYR A 7 1.56 -13.57 -21.53
CA TYR A 7 1.04 -13.32 -20.18
C TYR A 7 2.17 -13.44 -19.15
N ILE A 8 2.30 -12.45 -18.29
CA ILE A 8 3.24 -12.46 -17.17
C ILE A 8 2.50 -12.93 -15.93
N ASP A 9 3.10 -13.88 -15.21
CA ASP A 9 2.61 -14.26 -13.89
C ASP A 9 2.54 -13.01 -12.99
N ARG A 10 1.43 -12.84 -12.27
CA ARG A 10 1.17 -11.63 -11.49
C ARG A 10 2.18 -11.43 -10.35
N ASP A 11 2.72 -12.52 -9.78
CA ASP A 11 3.67 -12.46 -8.68
C ASP A 11 5.08 -12.12 -9.20
N VAL A 12 5.42 -12.54 -10.42
CA VAL A 12 6.61 -12.05 -11.15
C VAL A 12 6.44 -10.56 -11.50
N SER A 13 5.30 -10.17 -12.01
CA SER A 13 5.00 -8.76 -12.31
C SER A 13 5.07 -7.87 -11.05
N TRP A 14 4.71 -8.43 -9.88
CA TRP A 14 4.84 -7.74 -8.61
C TRP A 14 6.31 -7.44 -8.27
N MET A 15 7.24 -8.37 -8.55
CA MET A 15 8.67 -8.14 -8.37
C MET A 15 9.15 -6.97 -9.24
N TYR A 16 8.71 -6.89 -10.51
CA TYR A 16 9.02 -5.78 -11.41
C TYR A 16 8.48 -4.44 -10.90
N PHE A 17 7.28 -4.45 -10.33
CA PHE A 17 6.70 -3.25 -9.70
C PHE A 17 7.54 -2.80 -8.50
N ASN A 18 7.88 -3.71 -7.58
CA ASN A 18 8.65 -3.34 -6.40
C ASN A 18 10.06 -2.85 -6.76
N HIS A 19 10.65 -3.40 -7.83
CA HIS A 19 11.93 -2.93 -8.36
C HIS A 19 11.86 -1.45 -8.81
N ARG A 20 10.75 -1.00 -9.42
CA ARG A 20 10.59 0.42 -9.75
C ARG A 20 10.71 1.36 -8.53
N ILE A 21 10.31 0.88 -7.35
CA ILE A 21 10.45 1.64 -6.09
C ILE A 21 11.93 1.73 -5.68
N LEU A 22 12.69 0.65 -5.84
CA LEU A 22 14.13 0.65 -5.59
C LEU A 22 14.86 1.61 -6.54
N GLN A 23 14.48 1.60 -7.81
CA GLN A 23 15.04 2.51 -8.81
C GLN A 23 14.77 4.01 -8.53
N GLU A 24 13.69 4.35 -7.80
CA GLU A 24 13.51 5.74 -7.32
C GLU A 24 14.50 6.10 -6.21
N ALA A 25 14.89 5.15 -5.37
CA ALA A 25 15.93 5.37 -4.36
C ALA A 25 17.34 5.53 -4.97
N GLU A 26 17.57 5.07 -6.19
CA GLU A 26 18.85 5.25 -6.90
C GLU A 26 19.01 6.64 -7.52
N LYS A 27 17.91 7.31 -7.87
CA LYS A 27 17.94 8.59 -8.56
C LYS A 27 18.51 9.70 -7.67
N GLN A 28 19.59 10.32 -8.09
CA GLN A 28 20.22 11.46 -7.38
C GLN A 28 19.34 12.71 -7.36
N GLN A 29 18.42 12.86 -8.32
CA GLN A 29 17.46 13.98 -8.36
C GLN A 29 16.35 13.85 -7.30
N VAL A 30 16.17 12.68 -6.71
CA VAL A 30 15.26 12.47 -5.59
C VAL A 30 15.96 12.92 -4.30
N PRO A 31 15.34 13.78 -3.48
CA PRO A 31 15.94 14.24 -2.23
C PRO A 31 16.36 13.08 -1.33
N LEU A 32 17.48 13.21 -0.64
CA LEU A 32 18.17 12.12 0.03
C LEU A 32 17.32 11.38 1.09
N LEU A 33 16.54 12.11 1.90
CA LEU A 33 15.65 11.50 2.89
C LEU A 33 14.43 10.82 2.25
N GLU A 34 14.01 11.24 1.07
CA GLU A 34 12.98 10.54 0.31
C GLU A 34 13.52 9.24 -0.28
N ARG A 35 14.79 9.20 -0.70
CA ARG A 35 15.47 7.97 -1.13
C ARG A 35 15.52 6.94 0.00
N LEU A 36 15.78 7.37 1.25
CA LEU A 36 15.64 6.49 2.42
C LEU A 36 14.21 5.97 2.59
N SER A 37 13.21 6.84 2.39
CA SER A 37 11.80 6.43 2.46
C SER A 37 11.47 5.39 1.40
N PHE A 38 11.93 5.55 0.15
CA PHE A 38 11.74 4.56 -0.92
C PHE A 38 12.43 3.22 -0.59
N LEU A 39 13.62 3.23 0.01
CA LEU A 39 14.27 2.01 0.50
C LEU A 39 13.43 1.32 1.57
N GLY A 40 12.85 2.09 2.48
CA GLY A 40 11.94 1.60 3.51
C GLY A 40 10.67 0.98 2.92
N ILE A 41 10.05 1.64 1.95
CA ILE A 41 8.84 1.16 1.24
C ILE A 41 9.15 -0.13 0.49
N TYR A 42 10.26 -0.18 -0.27
CA TYR A 42 10.71 -1.37 -0.99
C TYR A 42 10.85 -2.58 -0.06
N SER A 43 11.55 -2.40 1.05
CA SER A 43 11.78 -3.46 2.04
C SER A 43 10.48 -3.93 2.71
N ASN A 44 9.62 -3.01 3.11
CA ASN A 44 8.32 -3.35 3.71
C ASN A 44 7.42 -4.14 2.77
N ASN A 45 7.35 -3.72 1.51
CA ASN A 45 6.59 -4.40 0.49
C ASN A 45 7.12 -5.82 0.24
N LEU A 46 8.45 -5.96 0.17
CA LEU A 46 9.11 -7.25 -0.04
C LEU A 46 8.84 -8.22 1.12
N ASP A 47 8.96 -7.73 2.36
CA ASP A 47 8.68 -8.54 3.57
C ASP A 47 7.22 -9.04 3.57
N GLU A 48 6.25 -8.19 3.22
CA GLU A 48 4.85 -8.59 3.14
C GLU A 48 4.61 -9.60 2.00
N PHE A 49 5.21 -9.37 0.85
CA PHE A 49 5.11 -10.27 -0.30
C PHE A 49 5.64 -11.67 0.02
N PHE A 50 6.81 -11.77 0.63
CA PHE A 50 7.38 -13.07 1.01
C PHE A 50 6.53 -13.74 2.10
N ARG A 51 6.09 -12.99 3.10
CA ARG A 51 5.29 -13.52 4.20
C ARG A 51 3.95 -14.09 3.74
N VAL A 52 3.30 -13.44 2.77
CA VAL A 52 1.94 -13.82 2.35
C VAL A 52 1.97 -14.62 1.06
N ARG A 53 2.59 -14.08 0.00
CA ARG A 53 2.47 -14.65 -1.35
C ARG A 53 3.45 -15.79 -1.59
N VAL A 54 4.73 -15.60 -1.28
CA VAL A 54 5.75 -16.62 -1.49
C VAL A 54 5.51 -17.82 -0.58
N ALA A 55 5.11 -17.59 0.67
CA ALA A 55 4.71 -18.66 1.60
C ALA A 55 3.55 -19.49 1.04
N SER A 56 2.52 -18.82 0.50
CA SER A 56 1.38 -19.52 -0.14
C SER A 56 1.79 -20.27 -1.40
N LEU A 57 2.66 -19.68 -2.24
CA LEU A 57 3.18 -20.35 -3.45
C LEU A 57 4.00 -21.60 -3.11
N ASN A 58 4.82 -21.56 -2.05
CA ASN A 58 5.57 -22.73 -1.58
C ASN A 58 4.62 -23.86 -1.18
N ARG A 59 3.59 -23.56 -0.39
CA ARG A 59 2.58 -24.55 0.01
C ARG A 59 1.85 -25.18 -1.19
N LEU A 60 1.50 -24.35 -2.19
CA LEU A 60 0.85 -24.84 -3.41
C LEU A 60 1.79 -25.69 -4.26
N ALA A 61 3.08 -25.31 -4.33
CA ALA A 61 4.09 -26.04 -5.08
C ALA A 61 4.35 -27.46 -4.51
N ASP A 62 4.15 -27.64 -3.20
CA ASP A 62 4.37 -28.90 -2.50
C ASP A 62 3.07 -29.68 -2.21
N SER A 63 1.91 -29.14 -2.57
CA SER A 63 0.61 -29.76 -2.28
C SER A 63 0.35 -30.97 -3.18
N GLU A 64 0.22 -32.14 -2.56
CA GLU A 64 -0.17 -33.39 -3.26
C GLU A 64 -1.61 -33.36 -3.81
N ASN A 65 -2.45 -32.45 -3.31
CA ASN A 65 -3.83 -32.29 -3.73
C ASN A 65 -3.99 -31.52 -5.05
N LEU A 66 -2.87 -31.05 -5.65
CA LEU A 66 -2.89 -30.34 -6.91
C LEU A 66 -2.28 -31.17 -8.04
N PRO A 67 -2.79 -31.03 -9.29
CA PRO A 67 -2.20 -31.68 -10.46
C PRO A 67 -0.73 -31.30 -10.63
N ASP A 68 0.10 -32.25 -11.07
CA ASP A 68 1.54 -32.06 -11.30
C ASP A 68 1.86 -30.84 -12.18
N LYS A 69 1.04 -30.59 -13.20
CA LYS A 69 1.20 -29.44 -14.09
C LYS A 69 1.14 -28.12 -13.31
N ARG A 70 0.16 -27.97 -12.40
CA ARG A 70 -0.01 -26.77 -11.58
C ARG A 70 1.14 -26.62 -10.56
N ARG A 71 1.54 -27.70 -9.91
CA ARG A 71 2.68 -27.68 -9.00
C ARG A 71 3.98 -27.23 -9.72
N LYS A 72 4.22 -27.74 -10.93
CA LYS A 72 5.36 -27.33 -11.76
C LYS A 72 5.29 -25.84 -12.17
N GLU A 73 4.10 -25.30 -12.42
CA GLU A 73 3.91 -23.87 -12.70
C GLU A 73 4.33 -23.04 -11.48
N PHE A 74 3.83 -23.36 -10.28
CA PHE A 74 4.23 -22.65 -9.04
C PHE A 74 5.73 -22.76 -8.75
N LYS A 75 6.36 -23.92 -8.95
CA LYS A 75 7.81 -24.07 -8.81
C LYS A 75 8.60 -23.20 -9.79
N ARG A 76 8.12 -23.01 -11.02
CA ARG A 76 8.74 -22.11 -11.99
C ARG A 76 8.62 -20.64 -11.56
N THR A 77 7.44 -20.22 -11.11
CA THR A 77 7.20 -18.88 -10.58
C THR A 77 8.13 -18.60 -9.40
N LEU A 78 8.21 -19.51 -8.42
CA LEU A 78 9.10 -19.40 -7.26
C LEU A 78 10.58 -19.28 -7.67
N LYS A 79 11.03 -20.09 -8.63
CA LYS A 79 12.40 -20.01 -9.15
C LYS A 79 12.71 -18.64 -9.76
N THR A 80 11.73 -18.07 -10.48
CA THR A 80 11.88 -16.74 -11.08
C THR A 80 11.90 -15.66 -9.99
N ILE A 81 11.01 -15.72 -9.01
CA ILE A 81 10.95 -14.78 -7.89
C ILE A 81 12.27 -14.81 -7.11
N ASN A 82 12.80 -15.99 -6.77
CA ASN A 82 14.03 -16.13 -6.00
C ASN A 82 15.23 -15.52 -6.76
N ARG A 83 15.36 -15.81 -8.06
CA ARG A 83 16.40 -15.20 -8.90
C ARG A 83 16.32 -13.67 -8.91
N LEU A 84 15.12 -13.11 -9.14
CA LEU A 84 14.91 -11.66 -9.12
C LEU A 84 15.21 -11.07 -7.74
N ASN A 85 14.83 -11.78 -6.67
CA ASN A 85 15.11 -11.33 -5.31
C ASN A 85 16.62 -11.27 -5.00
N GLU A 86 17.40 -12.25 -5.47
CA GLU A 86 18.87 -12.23 -5.33
C GLU A 86 19.48 -11.03 -6.06
N GLU A 87 19.05 -10.80 -7.31
CA GLU A 87 19.49 -9.69 -8.15
C GLU A 87 19.19 -8.33 -7.48
N TYR A 88 17.92 -8.09 -7.12
CA TYR A 88 17.48 -6.85 -6.52
C TYR A 88 18.00 -6.63 -5.07
N SER A 89 18.28 -7.70 -4.33
CA SER A 89 18.91 -7.59 -3.01
C SER A 89 20.36 -7.11 -3.10
N SER A 90 21.08 -7.52 -4.14
CA SER A 90 22.43 -7.01 -4.41
C SER A 90 22.41 -5.52 -4.76
N GLU A 91 21.48 -5.10 -5.61
CA GLU A 91 21.24 -3.70 -5.99
C GLU A 91 20.85 -2.87 -4.75
N TYR A 92 19.87 -3.33 -3.97
CA TYR A 92 19.45 -2.69 -2.71
C TYR A 92 20.63 -2.44 -1.76
N THR A 93 21.54 -3.42 -1.65
CA THR A 93 22.71 -3.31 -0.77
C THR A 93 23.68 -2.22 -1.24
N LYS A 94 23.81 -2.01 -2.56
CA LYS A 94 24.63 -0.93 -3.12
C LYS A 94 23.97 0.43 -2.87
N VAL A 95 22.68 0.54 -3.16
CA VAL A 95 21.93 1.79 -3.03
C VAL A 95 21.92 2.27 -1.58
N ILE A 96 21.60 1.41 -0.62
CA ILE A 96 21.56 1.80 0.79
C ILE A 96 22.93 2.26 1.31
N LYS A 97 24.03 1.63 0.86
CA LYS A 97 25.39 2.07 1.21
C LYS A 97 25.70 3.46 0.62
N SER A 98 25.33 3.71 -0.62
CA SER A 98 25.51 5.03 -1.26
C SER A 98 24.73 6.10 -0.51
N VAL A 99 23.45 5.84 -0.21
CA VAL A 99 22.60 6.78 0.52
C VAL A 99 23.15 7.11 1.92
N PHE A 100 23.68 6.13 2.65
CA PHE A 100 24.31 6.40 3.94
C PHE A 100 25.63 7.16 3.82
N ALA A 101 26.41 6.95 2.77
CA ALA A 101 27.62 7.74 2.51
C ALA A 101 27.26 9.20 2.21
N GLU A 102 26.24 9.44 1.37
CA GLU A 102 25.75 10.78 1.07
C GLU A 102 25.18 11.50 2.32
N LEU A 103 24.58 10.78 3.28
CA LEU A 103 24.15 11.37 4.57
C LEU A 103 25.32 11.93 5.36
N GLU A 104 26.47 11.25 5.35
CA GLU A 104 27.69 11.74 6.03
C GLU A 104 28.21 13.03 5.37
N GLU A 105 28.10 13.18 4.04
CA GLU A 105 28.42 14.40 3.32
C GLU A 105 27.51 15.57 3.74
N HIS A 106 26.25 15.26 4.11
CA HIS A 106 25.29 16.21 4.67
C HIS A 106 25.35 16.34 6.19
N HIS A 107 26.45 15.95 6.81
CA HIS A 107 26.70 16.03 8.26
C HIS A 107 25.66 15.24 9.11
N ILE A 108 25.07 14.19 8.57
CA ILE A 108 24.21 13.24 9.30
C ILE A 108 24.94 11.92 9.41
N ARG A 109 25.25 11.50 10.62
CA ARG A 109 26.05 10.28 10.86
C ARG A 109 25.27 9.24 11.66
N LEU A 110 25.34 7.99 11.22
CA LEU A 110 24.78 6.85 11.94
C LEU A 110 25.88 6.17 12.76
N LEU A 111 25.79 6.24 14.11
CA LEU A 111 26.78 5.70 15.02
C LEU A 111 26.38 4.31 15.56
N LYS A 112 27.39 3.48 15.78
CA LYS A 112 27.27 2.22 16.55
C LYS A 112 27.68 2.44 18.01
N GLU A 113 27.34 1.48 18.87
CA GLU A 113 27.64 1.51 20.31
C GLU A 113 29.12 1.64 20.64
N THR A 114 30.01 1.29 19.70
CA THR A 114 31.46 1.35 19.86
C THR A 114 32.09 2.70 19.46
N GLN A 115 31.30 3.62 18.86
CA GLN A 115 31.76 4.87 18.24
C GLN A 115 31.40 6.12 19.07
N LEU A 116 30.93 5.94 20.29
CA LEU A 116 30.39 6.99 21.14
C LEU A 116 31.49 7.76 21.88
N ASN A 117 31.36 9.08 21.93
CA ASN A 117 32.13 9.93 22.84
C ASN A 117 31.54 9.92 24.26
N ASP A 118 32.21 10.57 25.20
CA ASP A 118 31.79 10.51 26.60
C ASP A 118 30.48 11.25 26.90
N GLU A 119 30.21 12.35 26.22
CA GLU A 119 28.94 13.08 26.32
C GLU A 119 27.77 12.20 25.85
N GLN A 120 27.90 11.55 24.69
CA GLN A 120 26.93 10.64 24.14
C GLN A 120 26.70 9.41 25.04
N LYS A 121 27.76 8.86 25.63
CA LYS A 121 27.63 7.77 26.62
C LYS A 121 26.86 8.22 27.88
N GLN A 122 27.11 9.44 28.38
CA GLN A 122 26.37 9.99 29.51
C GLN A 122 24.89 10.25 29.13
N PHE A 123 24.63 10.77 27.94
CA PHE A 123 23.28 10.97 27.42
C PHE A 123 22.52 9.62 27.38
N LEU A 124 23.13 8.58 26.82
CA LEU A 124 22.49 7.26 26.70
C LEU A 124 22.24 6.60 28.07
N LYS A 125 23.14 6.78 29.05
CA LYS A 125 22.90 6.32 30.42
C LYS A 125 21.66 7.02 31.04
N ARG A 126 21.55 8.33 30.88
CA ARG A 126 20.35 9.08 31.33
C ARG A 126 19.10 8.60 30.61
N LEU A 127 19.14 8.48 29.28
CA LEU A 127 18.03 7.99 28.48
C LEU A 127 17.57 6.59 28.95
N TYR A 128 18.52 5.71 29.31
CA TYR A 128 18.20 4.40 29.83
C TYR A 128 17.40 4.51 31.12
N TYR A 129 17.88 5.24 32.12
CA TYR A 129 17.20 5.35 33.41
C TYR A 129 15.86 6.08 33.30
N ASP A 130 15.77 7.11 32.47
CA ASP A 130 14.57 7.94 32.33
C ASP A 130 13.46 7.27 31.49
N LYS A 131 13.82 6.44 30.52
CA LYS A 131 12.85 5.93 29.53
C LYS A 131 12.93 4.42 29.29
N LEU A 132 14.12 3.86 29.07
CA LEU A 132 14.26 2.48 28.61
C LEU A 132 14.24 1.44 29.72
N ASN A 133 14.59 1.85 30.94
CA ASN A 133 14.53 0.99 32.12
C ASN A 133 13.09 0.51 32.36
N GLY A 134 12.89 -0.80 32.45
CA GLY A 134 11.56 -1.40 32.51
C GLY A 134 10.91 -1.76 31.17
N SER A 135 11.38 -1.17 30.05
CA SER A 135 10.93 -1.54 28.70
C SER A 135 11.88 -2.50 27.98
N THR A 136 13.08 -2.73 28.52
CA THR A 136 14.14 -3.58 27.97
C THR A 136 14.47 -4.76 28.90
N ASN A 137 13.44 -5.35 29.50
CA ASN A 137 13.61 -6.46 30.45
C ASN A 137 14.14 -7.71 29.74
N PRO A 138 15.29 -8.29 30.21
CA PRO A 138 15.81 -9.51 29.63
C PRO A 138 15.02 -10.72 30.11
N ILE A 139 14.72 -11.62 29.20
CA ILE A 139 14.15 -12.94 29.52
C ILE A 139 15.28 -13.96 29.29
N TRP A 140 15.60 -14.75 30.31
CA TRP A 140 16.58 -15.81 30.15
C TRP A 140 16.09 -16.84 29.13
N LEU A 141 16.95 -17.23 28.20
CA LEU A 141 16.59 -18.20 27.17
C LEU A 141 16.13 -19.54 27.78
N SER A 142 16.66 -19.90 28.97
CA SER A 142 16.23 -21.09 29.72
C SER A 142 14.79 -21.00 30.27
N ALA A 143 14.22 -19.81 30.37
CA ALA A 143 12.83 -19.58 30.83
C ALA A 143 11.84 -19.46 29.70
N ILE A 144 12.27 -19.57 28.44
CA ILE A 144 11.42 -19.53 27.25
C ILE A 144 11.22 -20.98 26.79
N ASP A 145 10.00 -21.47 26.77
CA ASP A 145 9.71 -22.86 26.35
C ASP A 145 9.63 -22.97 24.82
N ASP A 146 9.04 -22.00 24.16
CA ASP A 146 8.94 -21.91 22.70
C ASP A 146 8.77 -20.45 22.23
N LEU A 147 8.65 -20.25 20.88
CA LEU A 147 8.42 -18.94 20.28
C LEU A 147 7.07 -18.31 20.67
N ASN A 148 6.09 -19.08 21.17
CA ASN A 148 4.78 -18.54 21.57
C ASN A 148 4.87 -17.66 22.83
N THR A 149 5.95 -17.79 23.60
CA THR A 149 6.26 -16.93 24.75
C THR A 149 6.65 -15.51 24.33
N LEU A 150 7.05 -15.32 23.06
CA LEU A 150 7.48 -14.05 22.51
C LEU A 150 6.39 -13.44 21.61
N GLU A 151 6.35 -12.11 21.53
CA GLU A 151 5.43 -11.39 20.65
C GLU A 151 5.83 -11.55 19.18
N ASP A 152 4.86 -11.87 18.33
CA ASP A 152 5.04 -11.99 16.89
C ASP A 152 5.45 -10.67 16.22
N ASN A 153 6.21 -10.77 15.13
CA ASN A 153 6.63 -9.65 14.29
C ASN A 153 7.33 -8.51 15.06
N ARG A 154 8.17 -8.89 16.04
CA ARG A 154 9.01 -7.99 16.83
C ARG A 154 10.47 -8.26 16.60
N ILE A 155 11.28 -7.25 16.84
CA ILE A 155 12.73 -7.38 16.86
C ILE A 155 13.17 -7.72 18.28
N TYR A 156 14.03 -8.69 18.38
CA TYR A 156 14.69 -9.10 19.61
C TYR A 156 16.20 -9.05 19.46
N LEU A 157 16.89 -8.73 20.52
CA LEU A 157 18.31 -8.98 20.65
C LEU A 157 18.50 -10.28 21.44
N VAL A 158 19.19 -11.24 20.85
CA VAL A 158 19.69 -12.41 21.56
C VAL A 158 21.04 -12.03 22.13
N VAL A 159 21.16 -12.08 23.46
CA VAL A 159 22.32 -11.64 24.20
C VAL A 159 23.04 -12.85 24.74
N LYS A 160 24.33 -12.98 24.42
CA LYS A 160 25.26 -13.91 25.05
C LYS A 160 26.01 -13.16 26.15
N LYS A 161 25.85 -13.61 27.39
CA LYS A 161 26.47 -13.06 28.57
C LYS A 161 27.52 -14.03 29.05
N THR A 162 28.81 -13.65 28.98
CA THR A 162 29.95 -14.47 29.43
C THR A 162 30.53 -13.86 30.68
N HIS A 163 30.54 -14.62 31.79
CA HIS A 163 31.14 -14.18 33.04
C HIS A 163 32.65 -13.98 32.88
N THR A 164 33.18 -12.94 33.53
CA THR A 164 34.63 -12.62 33.50
C THR A 164 35.43 -13.34 34.60
N ASP A 165 34.73 -14.09 35.46
CA ASP A 165 35.36 -14.92 36.49
C ASP A 165 36.00 -16.19 35.90
N SER A 166 36.70 -16.95 36.76
CA SER A 166 37.43 -18.17 36.38
C SER A 166 36.53 -19.25 35.77
N GLU A 167 35.23 -19.24 36.08
CA GLU A 167 34.29 -20.24 35.61
C GLU A 167 33.84 -19.98 34.16
N ARG A 168 33.98 -18.74 33.64
CA ARG A 168 33.59 -18.31 32.31
C ARG A 168 32.21 -18.83 31.88
N LYS A 169 31.24 -18.92 32.81
CA LYS A 169 29.88 -19.40 32.52
C LYS A 169 29.21 -18.52 31.51
N VAL A 170 28.60 -19.15 30.52
CA VAL A 170 27.82 -18.48 29.46
C VAL A 170 26.34 -18.62 29.75
N LYS A 171 25.61 -17.51 29.71
CA LYS A 171 24.15 -17.46 29.78
C LYS A 171 23.61 -16.72 28.55
N TYR A 172 22.41 -17.06 28.13
CA TYR A 172 21.72 -16.42 27.02
C TYR A 172 20.43 -15.77 27.48
N ALA A 173 20.15 -14.59 26.99
CA ALA A 173 18.91 -13.88 27.25
C ALA A 173 18.34 -13.30 25.93
N VAL A 174 17.06 -13.00 25.93
CA VAL A 174 16.36 -12.34 24.83
C VAL A 174 15.80 -11.03 25.34
N ILE A 175 16.03 -9.93 24.62
CA ILE A 175 15.54 -8.59 24.95
C ILE A 175 14.68 -8.10 23.77
N LYS A 176 13.42 -7.73 24.02
CA LYS A 176 12.58 -7.09 23.02
C LYS A 176 13.03 -5.65 22.77
N VAL A 177 13.19 -5.26 21.51
CA VAL A 177 13.44 -3.87 21.14
C VAL A 177 12.11 -3.10 21.17
N PRO A 178 11.94 -2.08 22.04
CA PRO A 178 10.69 -1.34 22.21
C PRO A 178 10.49 -0.24 21.16
N ASP A 179 10.64 -0.58 19.87
CA ASP A 179 10.59 0.32 18.73
C ASP A 179 9.25 1.06 18.58
N ARG A 180 8.14 0.43 18.96
CA ARG A 180 6.81 1.08 18.90
C ARG A 180 6.64 2.22 19.90
N MET A 181 7.36 2.18 21.00
CA MET A 181 7.24 3.16 22.08
C MET A 181 8.19 4.35 21.90
N TYR A 182 9.42 4.08 21.46
CA TYR A 182 10.48 5.09 21.41
C TYR A 182 10.95 5.44 19.99
N GLY A 183 10.38 4.78 18.97
CA GLY A 183 10.90 4.85 17.61
C GLY A 183 12.14 3.99 17.43
N ARG A 184 12.63 3.93 16.18
CA ARG A 184 13.77 3.10 15.83
C ARG A 184 15.09 3.85 15.89
N PHE A 185 15.06 5.17 15.75
CA PHE A 185 16.23 6.04 15.68
C PHE A 185 16.26 7.00 16.85
N ILE A 186 17.40 7.07 17.51
CA ILE A 186 17.66 7.96 18.64
C ILE A 186 18.64 9.02 18.19
N ARG A 187 18.24 10.29 18.31
CA ARG A 187 19.18 11.43 18.11
C ARG A 187 20.08 11.55 19.34
N LEU A 188 21.37 11.61 19.08
CA LEU A 188 22.40 11.82 20.08
C LEU A 188 22.82 13.30 20.11
N PRO A 189 23.52 13.75 21.17
CA PRO A 189 24.20 15.05 21.12
C PRO A 189 25.11 15.17 19.90
N GLN A 190 25.08 16.35 19.27
CA GLN A 190 25.94 16.65 18.13
C GLN A 190 27.40 16.56 18.55
N SER A 191 28.27 16.14 17.65
CA SER A 191 29.70 16.18 17.82
C SER A 191 30.39 16.38 16.49
N ASP A 192 31.50 17.10 16.50
CA ASP A 192 32.33 17.40 15.32
C ASP A 192 31.51 18.00 14.14
N GLY A 193 30.45 18.74 14.44
CA GLY A 193 29.56 19.32 13.44
C GLY A 193 28.55 18.36 12.80
N TYR A 194 28.42 17.13 13.33
CA TYR A 194 27.49 16.13 12.82
C TYR A 194 26.24 15.98 13.70
N ASP A 195 25.09 15.83 13.06
CA ASP A 195 23.90 15.26 13.65
C ASP A 195 24.07 13.75 13.76
N ASN A 196 24.22 13.28 15.00
CA ASN A 196 24.48 11.87 15.28
C ASN A 196 23.18 11.12 15.56
N ILE A 197 22.99 10.02 14.87
CA ILE A 197 21.80 9.16 14.99
C ILE A 197 22.27 7.75 15.36
N MET A 198 21.49 7.03 16.13
CA MET A 198 21.77 5.67 16.52
C MET A 198 20.51 4.80 16.46
N TYR A 199 20.65 3.56 15.99
CA TYR A 199 19.57 2.59 16.11
C TYR A 199 19.28 2.25 17.57
N LEU A 200 18.02 2.13 17.94
CA LEU A 200 17.61 1.72 19.28
C LEU A 200 18.23 0.37 19.69
N ASP A 201 18.48 -0.53 18.74
CA ASP A 201 19.21 -1.78 18.95
C ASP A 201 20.60 -1.54 19.53
N ASP A 202 21.35 -0.60 18.97
CA ASP A 202 22.71 -0.28 19.42
C ASP A 202 22.69 0.51 20.73
N VAL A 203 21.66 1.32 20.98
CA VAL A 203 21.41 1.92 22.29
C VAL A 203 21.26 0.83 23.35
N ILE A 204 20.46 -0.20 23.05
CA ILE A 204 20.30 -1.35 23.97
C ILE A 204 21.60 -2.12 24.12
N ARG A 205 22.38 -2.34 23.04
CA ARG A 205 23.71 -2.98 23.13
C ARG A 205 24.64 -2.22 24.03
N PHE A 206 24.70 -0.90 23.94
CA PHE A 206 25.45 -0.03 24.83
C PHE A 206 24.99 -0.17 26.30
N CYS A 207 23.68 -0.28 26.52
CA CYS A 207 23.07 -0.35 27.84
C CYS A 207 23.10 -1.75 28.48
N LEU A 208 23.59 -2.79 27.81
CA LEU A 208 23.62 -4.18 28.38
C LEU A 208 24.23 -4.27 29.78
N PRO A 209 25.36 -3.59 30.11
CA PRO A 209 25.88 -3.59 31.47
C PRO A 209 24.91 -3.01 32.51
N LEU A 210 24.06 -2.03 32.11
CA LEU A 210 23.05 -1.42 32.97
C LEU A 210 21.81 -2.32 33.09
N ILE A 211 21.42 -2.98 32.01
CA ILE A 211 20.29 -3.91 31.99
C ILE A 211 20.53 -5.12 32.88
N PHE A 212 21.77 -5.61 32.91
CA PHE A 212 22.19 -6.75 33.75
C PHE A 212 22.84 -6.34 35.07
N ILE A 213 22.56 -5.12 35.55
CA ILE A 213 23.09 -4.63 36.84
C ILE A 213 22.72 -5.56 37.98
N GLY A 214 23.61 -5.70 38.98
CA GLY A 214 23.41 -6.63 40.09
C GLY A 214 23.69 -8.09 39.77
N THR A 215 24.13 -8.41 38.55
CA THR A 215 24.62 -9.74 38.17
C THR A 215 26.15 -9.76 38.14
N LYS A 216 26.77 -10.97 38.06
CA LYS A 216 28.23 -11.08 37.96
C LYS A 216 28.77 -10.26 36.77
N PRO A 217 29.95 -9.59 36.90
CA PRO A 217 30.60 -8.90 35.78
C PRO A 217 30.74 -9.80 34.55
N SER A 218 30.50 -9.26 33.39
CA SER A 218 30.39 -10.06 32.17
C SER A 218 30.71 -9.27 30.94
N VAL A 219 31.11 -9.94 29.87
CA VAL A 219 31.18 -9.46 28.51
C VAL A 219 29.90 -9.84 27.81
N TYR A 220 29.42 -8.97 26.93
CA TYR A 220 28.14 -9.12 26.22
C TYR A 220 28.35 -9.09 24.70
N GLU A 221 27.74 -10.05 24.04
CA GLU A 221 27.56 -10.07 22.59
C GLU A 221 26.06 -10.10 22.30
N ALA A 222 25.56 -9.28 21.36
CA ALA A 222 24.12 -9.24 21.07
C ALA A 222 23.86 -9.15 19.58
N TYR A 223 22.96 -10.01 19.09
CA TYR A 223 22.60 -10.16 17.68
C TYR A 223 21.11 -10.03 17.51
N SER A 224 20.69 -9.38 16.41
CA SER A 224 19.28 -9.21 16.13
C SER A 224 18.62 -10.50 15.64
N PHE A 225 17.40 -10.70 16.08
CA PHE A 225 16.57 -11.83 15.73
C PHE A 225 15.12 -11.36 15.59
N LYS A 226 14.44 -11.82 14.57
CA LYS A 226 13.03 -11.55 14.33
C LYS A 226 12.35 -12.82 13.85
N PHE A 227 11.17 -13.10 14.35
CA PHE A 227 10.31 -14.12 13.76
C PHE A 227 8.95 -13.56 13.41
N THR A 228 8.31 -14.17 12.46
CA THR A 228 6.91 -13.93 12.12
C THR A 228 6.23 -15.27 12.01
N LYS A 229 5.13 -15.42 12.75
CA LYS A 229 4.24 -16.53 12.53
C LYS A 229 3.58 -16.33 11.18
N ASP A 230 3.43 -17.40 10.42
CA ASP A 230 2.64 -17.33 9.22
C ASP A 230 1.20 -17.07 9.66
N ALA A 231 0.61 -15.98 9.19
CA ALA A 231 -0.79 -15.66 9.44
C ALA A 231 -1.67 -16.62 8.61
N GLU A 232 -1.70 -17.86 9.01
CA GLU A 232 -2.45 -18.92 8.34
C GLU A 232 -3.96 -18.71 8.30
N MET A 233 -4.47 -17.98 9.26
CA MET A 233 -5.90 -17.66 9.33
C MET A 233 -6.29 -16.59 8.29
N GLU A 234 -5.33 -15.89 7.75
CA GLU A 234 -5.46 -15.03 6.58
C GLU A 234 -4.95 -15.76 5.32
N VAL A 235 -5.45 -16.96 5.03
CA VAL A 235 -5.59 -17.35 3.61
C VAL A 235 -6.32 -16.18 3.00
N ASP A 236 -5.53 -15.38 2.34
CA ASP A 236 -5.94 -14.11 1.83
C ASP A 236 -7.19 -14.38 0.98
N ASN A 237 -8.40 -14.18 1.56
CA ASN A 237 -9.64 -14.19 0.78
C ASN A 237 -9.54 -13.16 -0.35
N ASP A 238 -8.54 -12.31 -0.27
CA ASP A 238 -8.04 -11.39 -1.27
C ASP A 238 -7.10 -12.01 -2.31
N ALA A 239 -6.60 -13.24 -2.11
CA ALA A 239 -5.75 -13.88 -3.11
C ALA A 239 -6.61 -14.47 -4.24
N ASP A 240 -6.20 -14.24 -5.49
CA ASP A 240 -6.87 -14.73 -6.69
C ASP A 240 -6.60 -16.24 -6.90
N TYR A 241 -6.83 -17.04 -5.86
CA TYR A 241 -6.72 -18.50 -5.95
C TYR A 241 -8.04 -19.13 -6.37
N GLY A 242 -7.97 -20.12 -7.26
CA GLY A 242 -9.10 -20.96 -7.59
C GLY A 242 -9.54 -21.84 -6.41
N ALA A 243 -10.71 -22.47 -6.53
CA ALA A 243 -11.28 -23.30 -5.46
C ALA A 243 -10.34 -24.47 -5.05
N MET A 244 -9.65 -25.08 -6.02
CA MET A 244 -8.70 -26.17 -5.74
C MET A 244 -7.49 -25.70 -4.94
N GLU A 245 -6.93 -24.55 -5.28
CA GLU A 245 -5.80 -23.97 -4.57
C GLU A 245 -6.20 -23.57 -3.13
N LYS A 246 -7.40 -22.99 -2.94
CA LYS A 246 -7.92 -22.68 -1.61
C LYS A 246 -8.09 -23.92 -0.74
N ILE A 247 -8.63 -25.01 -1.30
CA ILE A 247 -8.75 -26.30 -0.60
C ILE A 247 -7.37 -26.85 -0.26
N ALA A 248 -6.42 -26.81 -1.22
CA ALA A 248 -5.06 -27.31 -1.02
C ALA A 248 -4.31 -26.54 0.09
N LEU A 249 -4.46 -25.23 0.15
CA LEU A 249 -3.93 -24.42 1.23
C LEU A 249 -4.56 -24.80 2.58
N GLY A 250 -5.88 -24.90 2.66
CA GLY A 250 -6.59 -25.25 3.90
C GLY A 250 -6.28 -26.64 4.44
N VAL A 251 -6.00 -27.63 3.58
CA VAL A 251 -5.62 -28.99 4.01
C VAL A 251 -4.18 -29.02 4.53
N ASN A 252 -3.26 -28.29 3.90
CA ASN A 252 -1.87 -28.23 4.31
C ASN A 252 -1.68 -27.52 5.65
N SER A 253 -2.45 -26.48 5.93
CA SER A 253 -2.41 -25.78 7.21
C SER A 253 -2.75 -26.68 8.39
N ARG A 254 -3.75 -27.54 8.25
CA ARG A 254 -4.15 -28.50 9.29
C ARG A 254 -3.09 -29.58 9.59
N LYS A 255 -2.21 -29.89 8.61
CA LYS A 255 -1.21 -30.97 8.77
C LYS A 255 0.12 -30.49 9.36
N ARG A 256 0.50 -29.21 9.23
CA ARG A 256 1.86 -28.74 9.51
C ARG A 256 2.01 -27.84 10.74
N GLY A 257 0.92 -27.40 11.37
CA GLY A 257 0.99 -26.32 12.37
C GLY A 257 1.42 -24.99 11.76
N GLU A 258 1.54 -23.95 12.55
CA GLU A 258 1.93 -22.60 12.06
C GLU A 258 3.39 -22.61 11.59
N PRO A 259 3.71 -22.47 10.29
CA PRO A 259 5.08 -22.30 9.83
C PRO A 259 5.61 -20.95 10.32
N ILE A 260 6.88 -20.93 10.69
CA ILE A 260 7.54 -19.75 11.25
C ILE A 260 8.60 -19.27 10.27
N ARG A 261 8.62 -17.98 10.01
CA ARG A 261 9.73 -17.32 9.32
C ARG A 261 10.63 -16.65 10.35
N VAL A 262 11.90 -17.00 10.34
CA VAL A 262 12.91 -16.46 11.22
C VAL A 262 13.95 -15.67 10.41
N ILE A 263 14.24 -14.44 10.82
CA ILE A 263 15.33 -13.63 10.27
C ILE A 263 16.32 -13.36 11.41
N TYR A 264 17.58 -13.63 11.20
CA TYR A 264 18.62 -13.47 12.21
C TYR A 264 19.84 -12.75 11.62
N ASP A 265 20.61 -12.10 12.47
CA ASP A 265 21.86 -11.46 12.10
C ASP A 265 22.86 -12.52 11.60
N LYS A 266 23.30 -12.37 10.34
CA LYS A 266 24.25 -13.33 9.69
C LYS A 266 25.56 -13.48 10.45
N ASP A 267 25.94 -12.46 11.22
CA ASP A 267 27.18 -12.47 12.02
C ASP A 267 26.98 -13.17 13.38
N MET A 268 25.78 -13.68 13.69
CA MET A 268 25.50 -14.49 14.87
C MET A 268 26.30 -15.80 14.83
N PRO A 269 27.13 -16.12 15.85
CA PRO A 269 27.89 -17.37 15.91
C PRO A 269 26.99 -18.61 15.77
N ARG A 270 27.47 -19.62 15.05
CA ARG A 270 26.67 -20.83 14.73
C ARG A 270 26.26 -21.61 16.00
N ASP A 271 27.10 -21.66 17.00
CA ASP A 271 26.80 -22.30 18.30
C ASP A 271 25.66 -21.58 19.02
N MET A 272 25.66 -20.25 18.96
CA MET A 272 24.61 -19.42 19.52
C MET A 272 23.30 -19.57 18.71
N GLN A 273 23.38 -19.52 17.37
CA GLN A 273 22.23 -19.74 16.48
C GLN A 273 21.56 -21.09 16.78
N LYS A 274 22.35 -22.17 16.79
CA LYS A 274 21.83 -23.51 17.08
C LYS A 274 21.11 -23.56 18.42
N ARG A 275 21.76 -23.05 19.49
CA ARG A 275 21.16 -23.06 20.83
C ARG A 275 19.87 -22.27 20.94
N VAL A 276 19.81 -21.12 20.26
CA VAL A 276 18.60 -20.28 20.21
C VAL A 276 17.48 -21.00 19.45
N PHE A 277 17.78 -21.57 18.30
CA PHE A 277 16.79 -22.26 17.47
C PHE A 277 16.27 -23.52 18.16
N ASP A 278 17.17 -24.33 18.74
CA ASP A 278 16.78 -25.52 19.52
C ASP A 278 15.85 -25.14 20.68
N ARG A 279 16.19 -24.07 21.42
CA ARG A 279 15.40 -23.66 22.59
C ARG A 279 14.07 -23.02 22.23
N LEU A 280 14.02 -22.27 21.15
CA LEU A 280 12.80 -21.64 20.65
C LEU A 280 11.94 -22.58 19.80
N ASN A 281 12.36 -23.85 19.67
CA ASN A 281 11.69 -24.88 18.90
C ASN A 281 11.43 -24.45 17.42
N VAL A 282 12.42 -23.77 16.81
CA VAL A 282 12.39 -23.46 15.38
C VAL A 282 12.63 -24.75 14.59
N ARG A 283 11.61 -25.22 13.89
CA ARG A 283 11.65 -26.51 13.19
C ARG A 283 12.44 -26.42 11.90
N GLU A 284 12.97 -27.56 11.41
CA GLU A 284 13.65 -27.64 10.09
C GLU A 284 12.77 -27.19 8.92
N LEU A 285 11.44 -27.27 9.09
CA LEU A 285 10.45 -26.83 8.09
C LEU A 285 10.23 -25.31 8.08
N ASP A 286 10.72 -24.62 9.10
CA ASP A 286 10.59 -23.16 9.20
C ASP A 286 11.58 -22.47 8.25
N THR A 287 11.15 -21.38 7.64
CA THR A 287 12.04 -20.60 6.77
C THR A 287 12.96 -19.73 7.62
N SER A 288 14.25 -20.06 7.66
CA SER A 288 15.27 -19.22 8.30
C SER A 288 16.10 -18.48 7.28
N LEU A 289 16.30 -17.17 7.48
CA LEU A 289 17.03 -16.28 6.59
C LEU A 289 18.12 -15.53 7.35
N ALA A 290 19.35 -15.61 6.86
CA ALA A 290 20.43 -14.76 7.33
C ALA A 290 20.20 -13.33 6.83
N GLY A 291 20.01 -12.40 7.76
CA GLY A 291 19.81 -10.98 7.50
C GLY A 291 21.01 -10.12 7.88
N GLY A 292 20.82 -8.82 7.90
CA GLY A 292 21.80 -7.86 8.40
C GLY A 292 21.76 -7.68 9.92
N ARG A 293 22.66 -6.82 10.43
CA ARG A 293 22.70 -6.41 11.84
C ARG A 293 21.37 -5.76 12.28
N TYR A 294 20.73 -5.00 11.41
CA TYR A 294 19.44 -4.35 11.66
C TYR A 294 18.35 -5.02 10.85
N GLN A 295 17.23 -5.29 11.52
CA GLN A 295 16.03 -5.84 10.89
C GLN A 295 15.00 -4.72 10.67
N ASN A 296 13.95 -4.97 9.87
CA ASN A 296 12.88 -4.02 9.58
C ASN A 296 13.36 -2.71 8.93
N HIS A 297 13.96 -2.78 7.77
CA HIS A 297 14.39 -1.58 7.02
C HIS A 297 13.22 -0.63 6.67
N ARG A 298 11.94 -1.06 6.79
CA ARG A 298 10.77 -0.17 6.70
C ARG A 298 10.89 1.04 7.64
N ASP A 299 11.64 0.91 8.74
CA ASP A 299 11.81 1.96 9.74
C ASP A 299 12.57 3.17 9.16
N LEU A 300 13.29 3.01 8.03
CA LEU A 300 13.91 4.09 7.26
C LEU A 300 12.90 5.17 6.81
N MET A 301 11.61 4.81 6.66
CA MET A 301 10.55 5.77 6.38
C MET A 301 10.35 6.80 7.51
N SER A 302 10.81 6.52 8.70
CA SER A 302 10.76 7.40 9.87
C SER A 302 12.14 7.89 10.32
N PHE A 303 13.11 7.88 9.40
CA PHE A 303 14.45 8.39 9.68
C PHE A 303 14.38 9.89 10.03
N PRO A 304 15.06 10.35 11.11
CA PRO A 304 14.99 11.75 11.55
C PRO A 304 15.62 12.69 10.52
N ASP A 305 14.96 13.80 10.25
CA ASP A 305 15.47 14.82 9.32
C ASP A 305 16.50 15.76 9.92
N CYS A 306 16.61 15.78 11.22
CA CYS A 306 17.54 16.63 11.98
C CYS A 306 17.45 18.14 11.68
N GLY A 307 16.41 18.56 10.95
CA GLY A 307 16.24 19.95 10.51
C GLY A 307 16.66 20.20 9.05
N HIS A 308 17.19 19.18 8.36
CA HIS A 308 17.61 19.25 6.95
C HIS A 308 16.40 19.16 6.01
N ASN A 309 15.62 20.25 5.93
CA ASN A 309 14.43 20.29 5.08
C ASN A 309 14.78 20.24 3.58
N GLU A 310 15.97 20.67 3.19
CA GLU A 310 16.49 20.63 1.82
C GLU A 310 16.68 19.18 1.31
N LEU A 311 16.79 18.20 2.20
CA LEU A 311 16.91 16.78 1.88
C LEU A 311 15.57 16.09 1.70
N LYS A 312 14.46 16.83 1.68
CA LYS A 312 13.09 16.36 1.46
C LYS A 312 12.44 17.06 0.28
N TYR A 313 11.38 16.47 -0.24
CA TYR A 313 10.53 17.20 -1.16
C TYR A 313 9.90 18.42 -0.48
N GLU A 314 9.86 19.53 -1.19
CA GLU A 314 9.06 20.68 -0.78
C GLU A 314 7.61 20.27 -0.54
N LYS A 315 7.03 20.70 0.57
CA LYS A 315 5.64 20.37 0.91
C LYS A 315 4.68 21.25 0.13
N TRP A 316 4.05 20.68 -0.87
CA TRP A 316 2.97 21.35 -1.58
C TRP A 316 1.72 21.41 -0.71
N GLN A 317 1.12 22.60 -0.66
CA GLN A 317 -0.14 22.80 0.07
C GLN A 317 -1.32 22.50 -0.84
N PRO A 318 -2.27 21.66 -0.39
CA PRO A 318 -3.47 21.38 -1.16
C PRO A 318 -4.30 22.65 -1.39
N VAL A 319 -4.68 22.91 -2.63
CA VAL A 319 -5.46 24.09 -3.01
C VAL A 319 -6.95 23.84 -2.77
N MET A 320 -7.62 24.76 -2.06
CA MET A 320 -9.07 24.78 -1.99
C MET A 320 -9.60 25.49 -3.23
N LYS A 321 -10.35 24.78 -4.08
CA LYS A 321 -10.95 25.41 -5.27
C LYS A 321 -11.90 26.53 -4.87
N PRO A 322 -11.98 27.64 -5.65
CA PRO A 322 -12.79 28.81 -5.29
C PRO A 322 -14.26 28.50 -5.00
N GLU A 323 -14.86 27.58 -5.73
CA GLU A 323 -16.25 27.18 -5.51
C GLU A 323 -16.48 26.57 -4.11
N PHE A 324 -15.47 25.95 -3.50
CA PHE A 324 -15.58 25.42 -2.14
C PHE A 324 -15.31 26.46 -1.06
N LEU A 325 -14.84 27.65 -1.42
CA LEU A 325 -14.67 28.80 -0.50
C LEU A 325 -15.91 29.72 -0.51
N ALA A 326 -16.76 29.64 -1.52
CA ALA A 326 -17.94 30.47 -1.63
C ALA A 326 -18.90 30.30 -0.43
N GLU A 327 -19.61 31.35 -0.06
CA GLU A 327 -20.63 31.33 1.00
C GLU A 327 -21.87 30.50 0.59
N GLU A 328 -22.07 30.31 -0.72
CA GLU A 328 -23.16 29.48 -1.23
C GLU A 328 -23.06 28.03 -0.70
N SER A 329 -24.20 27.49 -0.31
CA SER A 329 -24.34 26.11 0.11
C SER A 329 -23.74 25.14 -0.93
N LEU A 330 -22.93 24.20 -0.49
CA LEU A 330 -22.35 23.19 -1.38
C LEU A 330 -23.44 22.29 -1.98
N PHE A 331 -24.55 22.06 -1.27
CA PHE A 331 -25.70 21.34 -1.80
C PHE A 331 -26.32 22.03 -3.01
N GLU A 332 -26.50 23.36 -2.96
CA GLU A 332 -27.05 24.12 -4.09
C GLU A 332 -26.07 24.15 -5.25
N GLN A 333 -24.77 24.24 -5.00
CA GLN A 333 -23.75 24.15 -6.05
C GLN A 333 -23.75 22.78 -6.74
N ILE A 334 -23.85 21.67 -5.98
CA ILE A 334 -23.89 20.31 -6.53
C ILE A 334 -25.16 20.07 -7.34
N ARG A 335 -26.29 20.69 -6.96
CA ARG A 335 -27.55 20.62 -7.75
C ARG A 335 -27.44 21.33 -9.09
N LYS A 336 -26.66 22.40 -9.16
CA LYS A 336 -26.43 23.13 -10.42
C LYS A 336 -25.48 22.39 -11.36
N LYS A 337 -24.44 21.78 -10.79
CA LYS A 337 -23.34 21.15 -11.53
C LYS A 337 -22.61 20.15 -10.65
N ASP A 338 -22.17 19.01 -11.21
CA ASP A 338 -21.29 18.09 -10.52
C ASP A 338 -20.04 18.83 -10.01
N ARG A 339 -19.57 18.48 -8.81
CA ARG A 339 -18.34 19.01 -8.21
C ARG A 339 -17.34 17.88 -8.04
N PHE A 340 -16.05 18.20 -8.11
CA PHE A 340 -15.00 17.22 -7.90
C PHE A 340 -13.75 17.83 -7.29
N ILE A 341 -13.00 17.00 -6.61
CA ILE A 341 -11.65 17.30 -6.15
C ILE A 341 -10.70 16.21 -6.63
N HIS A 342 -9.45 16.59 -6.90
CA HIS A 342 -8.33 15.71 -7.17
C HIS A 342 -7.29 15.88 -6.06
N VAL A 343 -7.34 14.99 -5.06
CA VAL A 343 -6.35 14.98 -3.98
C VAL A 343 -5.05 14.33 -4.45
N PRO A 344 -3.88 14.70 -3.90
CA PRO A 344 -3.63 15.70 -2.86
C PRO A 344 -3.48 17.13 -3.38
N TYR A 345 -3.63 17.38 -4.67
CA TYR A 345 -3.55 18.73 -5.25
C TYR A 345 -4.65 19.64 -4.73
N ASN A 346 -5.87 19.13 -4.63
CA ASN A 346 -6.99 19.83 -4.02
C ASN A 346 -7.19 19.41 -2.56
N SER A 347 -7.68 20.34 -1.75
CA SER A 347 -7.95 20.08 -0.34
C SER A 347 -9.10 19.11 -0.12
N PHE A 348 -8.88 18.08 0.69
CA PHE A 348 -9.91 17.15 1.14
C PHE A 348 -10.95 17.80 2.08
N ASP A 349 -10.66 18.99 2.62
CA ASP A 349 -11.58 19.72 3.48
C ASP A 349 -12.87 20.13 2.74
N ALA A 350 -12.89 20.15 1.40
CA ALA A 350 -14.12 20.28 0.60
C ALA A 350 -15.13 19.16 0.90
N TYR A 351 -14.67 17.91 1.03
CA TYR A 351 -15.51 16.78 1.42
C TYR A 351 -15.97 16.88 2.89
N ILE A 352 -15.08 17.30 3.78
CA ILE A 352 -15.43 17.53 5.19
C ILE A 352 -16.49 18.63 5.31
N ARG A 353 -16.41 19.70 4.49
CA ARG A 353 -17.42 20.76 4.41
C ARG A 353 -18.78 20.19 4.04
N LEU A 354 -18.85 19.32 3.02
CA LEU A 354 -20.11 18.68 2.61
C LEU A 354 -20.74 17.88 3.75
N LEU A 355 -19.95 17.07 4.46
CA LEU A 355 -20.44 16.28 5.59
C LEU A 355 -20.92 17.15 6.75
N ARG A 356 -20.20 18.24 7.04
CA ARG A 356 -20.60 19.19 8.09
C ARG A 356 -21.89 19.92 7.72
N GLU A 357 -22.02 20.34 6.48
CA GLU A 357 -23.24 20.96 5.98
C GLU A 357 -24.42 19.96 6.04
N ALA A 358 -24.20 18.69 5.66
CA ALA A 358 -25.20 17.62 5.76
C ALA A 358 -25.66 17.40 7.21
N ALA A 359 -24.73 17.44 8.17
CA ALA A 359 -25.06 17.28 9.58
C ALA A 359 -25.98 18.37 10.14
N LEU A 360 -25.88 19.59 9.61
CA LEU A 360 -26.62 20.76 10.12
C LEU A 360 -27.93 21.03 9.36
N ARG A 361 -28.05 20.62 8.10
CA ARG A 361 -29.23 20.96 7.26
C ARG A 361 -30.50 20.25 7.71
N PRO A 362 -31.62 20.97 7.96
CA PRO A 362 -32.91 20.34 8.31
C PRO A 362 -33.49 19.45 7.19
N SER A 363 -33.16 19.75 5.91
CA SER A 363 -33.64 18.98 4.77
C SER A 363 -32.97 17.59 4.65
N VAL A 364 -31.82 17.36 5.27
CA VAL A 364 -31.14 16.06 5.31
C VAL A 364 -31.83 15.14 6.29
N LYS A 365 -32.18 13.93 5.84
CA LYS A 365 -32.87 12.90 6.63
C LYS A 365 -31.96 11.70 6.93
N GLU A 366 -31.20 11.26 5.96
CA GLU A 366 -30.35 10.08 6.06
C GLU A 366 -29.00 10.31 5.42
N ILE A 367 -27.93 9.73 6.01
CA ILE A 367 -26.56 9.70 5.46
C ILE A 367 -26.10 8.26 5.52
N LYS A 368 -25.67 7.70 4.38
CA LYS A 368 -25.04 6.37 4.29
C LYS A 368 -23.64 6.51 3.70
N THR A 369 -22.65 5.85 4.27
CA THR A 369 -21.27 5.89 3.76
C THR A 369 -20.54 4.57 3.93
N THR A 370 -19.59 4.28 3.03
CA THR A 370 -18.65 3.18 3.18
C THR A 370 -17.33 3.71 3.74
N LEU A 371 -16.77 3.02 4.73
CA LEU A 371 -15.53 3.38 5.42
C LEU A 371 -14.59 2.17 5.42
N TYR A 372 -13.47 2.27 4.73
CA TYR A 372 -12.49 1.18 4.65
C TYR A 372 -11.35 1.33 5.65
N ARG A 373 -10.82 2.55 5.79
CA ARG A 373 -9.78 2.94 6.74
C ARG A 373 -10.16 4.23 7.41
N LEU A 374 -9.92 4.34 8.71
CA LEU A 374 -10.23 5.52 9.51
C LEU A 374 -8.97 6.12 10.10
N ALA A 375 -8.81 7.43 9.95
CA ALA A 375 -7.70 8.16 10.55
C ALA A 375 -7.78 8.12 12.09
N LYS A 376 -6.63 8.17 12.76
CA LYS A 376 -6.56 8.17 14.24
C LYS A 376 -7.40 9.29 14.87
N ASP A 377 -7.47 10.46 14.22
CA ASP A 377 -8.32 11.60 14.58
C ASP A 377 -9.19 12.00 13.38
N SER A 378 -10.17 11.16 13.02
CA SER A 378 -10.95 11.32 11.79
C SER A 378 -11.98 12.45 11.89
N LYS A 379 -11.83 13.48 11.05
CA LYS A 379 -12.84 14.55 10.85
C LYS A 379 -14.11 13.98 10.19
N VAL A 380 -13.98 12.97 9.34
CA VAL A 380 -15.11 12.28 8.68
C VAL A 380 -16.01 11.67 9.75
N VAL A 381 -15.45 10.86 10.65
CA VAL A 381 -16.23 10.23 11.73
C VAL A 381 -16.84 11.25 12.66
N LYS A 382 -16.11 12.31 13.02
CA LYS A 382 -16.64 13.40 13.84
C LYS A 382 -17.84 14.09 13.19
N ALA A 383 -17.82 14.28 11.86
CA ALA A 383 -18.97 14.86 11.14
C ALA A 383 -20.17 13.91 11.10
N LEU A 384 -19.96 12.60 10.95
CA LEU A 384 -21.03 11.60 11.01
C LEU A 384 -21.68 11.51 12.39
N ILE A 385 -20.88 11.55 13.45
CA ILE A 385 -21.39 11.62 14.85
C ILE A 385 -22.18 12.91 15.06
N CYS A 386 -21.69 14.04 14.56
CA CYS A 386 -22.41 15.31 14.61
C CYS A 386 -23.78 15.21 13.91
N ALA A 387 -23.85 14.55 12.76
CA ALA A 387 -25.10 14.32 12.05
C ALA A 387 -26.09 13.47 12.87
N ALA A 388 -25.62 12.37 13.45
CA ALA A 388 -26.44 11.50 14.31
C ALA A 388 -27.01 12.26 15.53
N ARG A 389 -26.15 13.04 16.22
CA ARG A 389 -26.56 13.90 17.33
C ARG A 389 -27.58 14.97 16.94
N ASN A 390 -27.56 15.44 15.67
CA ASN A 390 -28.55 16.35 15.11
C ASN A 390 -29.79 15.62 14.56
N GLY A 391 -30.03 14.37 14.97
CA GLY A 391 -31.23 13.61 14.64
C GLY A 391 -31.28 13.07 13.19
N LYS A 392 -30.15 13.00 12.48
CA LYS A 392 -30.08 12.36 11.16
C LYS A 392 -29.92 10.85 11.33
N LYS A 393 -30.56 10.08 10.46
CA LYS A 393 -30.27 8.65 10.37
C LYS A 393 -28.92 8.48 9.67
N VAL A 394 -27.92 7.95 10.39
CA VAL A 394 -26.57 7.75 9.85
C VAL A 394 -26.24 6.27 9.82
N THR A 395 -25.84 5.76 8.66
CA THR A 395 -25.36 4.38 8.48
C THR A 395 -23.94 4.41 7.95
N ALA A 396 -23.02 3.79 8.68
CA ALA A 396 -21.63 3.62 8.30
C ALA A 396 -21.33 2.13 8.05
N VAL A 397 -20.96 1.79 6.81
CA VAL A 397 -20.51 0.43 6.47
C VAL A 397 -19.01 0.38 6.62
N VAL A 398 -18.53 -0.35 7.63
CA VAL A 398 -17.10 -0.39 8.00
C VAL A 398 -16.49 -1.74 7.63
N GLU A 399 -15.36 -1.72 6.94
CA GLU A 399 -14.55 -2.91 6.67
C GLU A 399 -13.57 -3.15 7.83
N LEU A 400 -13.86 -4.13 8.69
CA LEU A 400 -13.02 -4.44 9.86
C LEU A 400 -11.67 -5.05 9.48
N MET A 401 -11.63 -5.81 8.40
CA MET A 401 -10.42 -6.52 7.94
C MET A 401 -9.51 -5.62 7.08
N ALA A 402 -9.50 -4.31 7.36
CA ALA A 402 -8.57 -3.37 6.73
C ALA A 402 -7.20 -3.52 7.39
N ARG A 403 -6.25 -4.18 6.71
CA ARG A 403 -4.89 -4.43 7.23
C ARG A 403 -4.24 -3.16 7.77
N PHE A 404 -3.61 -3.26 8.94
CA PHE A 404 -2.87 -2.23 9.68
C PHE A 404 -3.71 -1.15 10.37
N ASP A 405 -5.04 -1.10 10.18
CA ASP A 405 -5.92 -0.09 10.77
C ASP A 405 -7.05 -0.71 11.62
N GLU A 406 -6.95 -2.01 11.94
CA GLU A 406 -7.98 -2.76 12.66
C GLU A 406 -8.31 -2.13 14.01
N GLU A 407 -7.29 -1.76 14.81
CA GLU A 407 -7.50 -1.12 16.12
C GLU A 407 -8.24 0.22 16.01
N SER A 408 -7.86 1.03 15.01
CA SER A 408 -8.51 2.32 14.75
C SER A 408 -9.94 2.14 14.29
N ASN A 409 -10.18 1.18 13.38
CA ASN A 409 -11.52 0.88 12.89
C ASN A 409 -12.43 0.35 14.01
N ILE A 410 -11.95 -0.55 14.87
CA ILE A 410 -12.69 -1.06 16.02
C ILE A 410 -13.04 0.07 17.00
N LYS A 411 -12.06 0.89 17.38
CA LYS A 411 -12.26 2.01 18.30
C LYS A 411 -13.31 3.00 17.78
N TRP A 412 -13.20 3.42 16.53
CA TRP A 412 -14.14 4.35 15.93
C TRP A 412 -15.52 3.74 15.70
N SER A 413 -15.59 2.45 15.33
CA SER A 413 -16.88 1.75 15.19
C SER A 413 -17.66 1.72 16.50
N LYS A 414 -16.98 1.36 17.60
CA LYS A 414 -17.58 1.38 18.94
C LYS A 414 -18.08 2.79 19.30
N ARG A 415 -17.24 3.81 19.09
CA ARG A 415 -17.60 5.19 19.36
C ARG A 415 -18.80 5.65 18.53
N MET A 416 -18.84 5.31 17.23
CA MET A 416 -19.98 5.64 16.37
C MET A 416 -21.28 5.00 16.85
N GLN A 417 -21.25 3.72 17.27
CA GLN A 417 -22.41 3.02 17.81
C GLN A 417 -22.93 3.67 19.11
N GLU A 418 -22.02 4.02 20.02
CA GLU A 418 -22.35 4.73 21.26
C GLU A 418 -23.03 6.09 21.00
N GLU A 419 -22.74 6.73 19.87
CA GLU A 419 -23.27 8.02 19.45
C GLU A 419 -24.48 7.92 18.51
N GLY A 420 -25.07 6.73 18.37
CA GLY A 420 -26.29 6.50 17.61
C GLY A 420 -26.13 6.34 16.10
N VAL A 421 -24.91 6.14 15.61
CA VAL A 421 -24.66 5.76 14.21
C VAL A 421 -24.92 4.26 14.04
N ASN A 422 -25.69 3.86 13.04
CA ASN A 422 -25.85 2.48 12.67
C ASN A 422 -24.58 2.00 11.95
N VAL A 423 -23.80 1.10 12.59
CA VAL A 423 -22.56 0.57 12.03
C VAL A 423 -22.80 -0.85 11.51
N ILE A 424 -22.56 -1.06 10.22
CA ILE A 424 -22.64 -2.36 9.54
C ILE A 424 -21.21 -2.86 9.32
N PHE A 425 -20.91 -4.07 9.76
CA PHE A 425 -19.60 -4.70 9.59
C PHE A 425 -19.62 -5.67 8.41
N GLY A 426 -19.10 -5.20 7.27
CA GLY A 426 -18.89 -6.03 6.11
C GLY A 426 -20.13 -6.71 5.53
N VAL A 427 -19.89 -7.60 4.58
CA VAL A 427 -20.86 -8.53 3.99
C VAL A 427 -20.19 -9.89 3.93
N GLU A 428 -20.85 -10.92 4.42
CA GLU A 428 -20.31 -12.27 4.41
C GLU A 428 -19.96 -12.71 2.97
N GLY A 429 -18.73 -13.15 2.76
CA GLY A 429 -18.22 -13.58 1.45
C GLY A 429 -17.86 -12.49 0.46
N LEU A 430 -18.17 -11.22 0.74
CA LEU A 430 -17.86 -10.08 -0.13
C LEU A 430 -17.14 -8.97 0.65
N LYS A 431 -15.95 -8.58 0.19
CA LYS A 431 -15.23 -7.44 0.76
C LYS A 431 -15.74 -6.12 0.19
N ILE A 432 -16.06 -5.16 1.05
CA ILE A 432 -16.53 -3.83 0.62
C ILE A 432 -15.34 -2.95 0.33
N HIS A 433 -15.17 -2.57 -0.95
CA HIS A 433 -14.06 -1.73 -1.37
C HIS A 433 -14.50 -0.46 -2.12
N SER A 434 -15.79 -0.30 -2.40
CA SER A 434 -16.35 0.94 -2.97
C SER A 434 -16.23 2.11 -1.98
N LYS A 435 -16.08 3.33 -2.50
CA LYS A 435 -15.96 4.57 -1.72
C LYS A 435 -17.16 5.43 -2.07
N LEU A 436 -18.21 5.32 -1.25
CA LEU A 436 -19.52 5.90 -1.52
C LEU A 436 -20.02 6.70 -0.31
N LEU A 437 -20.65 7.82 -0.63
CA LEU A 437 -21.50 8.58 0.28
C LEU A 437 -22.84 8.80 -0.39
N TYR A 438 -23.93 8.57 0.33
CA TYR A 438 -25.28 8.88 -0.08
C TYR A 438 -25.93 9.78 0.99
N ILE A 439 -26.53 10.89 0.57
CA ILE A 439 -27.23 11.84 1.41
C ILE A 439 -28.65 11.98 0.90
N ASN A 440 -29.62 11.46 1.65
CA ASN A 440 -31.03 11.63 1.35
C ASN A 440 -31.55 12.97 1.87
N THR A 441 -32.22 13.72 1.01
CA THR A 441 -32.79 15.02 1.37
C THR A 441 -34.19 15.21 0.80
N THR A 442 -34.98 16.09 1.45
CA THR A 442 -36.32 16.48 0.96
C THR A 442 -36.29 17.34 -0.31
N LYS A 443 -35.11 17.78 -0.76
CA LYS A 443 -34.92 18.68 -1.91
C LYS A 443 -34.09 18.05 -3.05
N GLY A 444 -34.02 16.73 -3.10
CA GLY A 444 -33.17 15.98 -4.04
C GLY A 444 -31.86 15.50 -3.41
N ASP A 445 -31.58 14.24 -3.61
CA ASP A 445 -30.48 13.53 -2.98
C ASP A 445 -29.12 13.86 -3.60
N ILE A 446 -28.05 13.61 -2.85
CA ILE A 446 -26.66 13.80 -3.29
C ILE A 446 -25.89 12.50 -3.07
N ALA A 447 -24.99 12.20 -4.00
CA ALA A 447 -24.03 11.12 -3.86
C ALA A 447 -22.59 11.60 -4.06
N CYS A 448 -21.65 10.94 -3.37
CA CYS A 448 -20.24 11.05 -3.70
C CYS A 448 -19.70 9.68 -4.08
N VAL A 449 -18.84 9.66 -5.10
CA VAL A 449 -18.11 8.48 -5.54
C VAL A 449 -16.62 8.81 -5.57
N GLY A 450 -15.82 8.06 -4.82
CA GLY A 450 -14.38 8.25 -4.76
C GLY A 450 -13.60 7.12 -5.43
N THR A 451 -12.42 7.43 -5.95
CA THR A 451 -11.44 6.42 -6.35
C THR A 451 -10.62 5.92 -5.15
N GLY A 452 -10.43 6.76 -4.14
CA GLY A 452 -9.69 6.50 -2.91
C GLY A 452 -10.54 6.56 -1.64
N ASN A 453 -9.98 6.08 -0.55
CA ASN A 453 -10.64 6.04 0.76
C ASN A 453 -10.97 7.46 1.26
N PHE A 454 -12.09 7.60 1.95
CA PHE A 454 -12.46 8.83 2.66
C PHE A 454 -11.64 8.98 3.96
N HIS A 455 -10.35 9.23 3.78
CA HIS A 455 -9.36 9.23 4.85
C HIS A 455 -8.39 10.40 4.67
N GLU A 456 -8.33 11.28 5.65
CA GLU A 456 -7.59 12.55 5.61
C GLU A 456 -6.08 12.36 5.39
N GLY A 457 -5.49 11.31 5.97
CA GLY A 457 -4.08 10.98 5.79
C GLY A 457 -3.77 10.51 4.37
N ASN A 458 -4.60 9.60 3.82
CA ASN A 458 -4.42 9.11 2.45
C ASN A 458 -4.58 10.23 1.44
N ALA A 459 -5.52 11.15 1.66
CA ALA A 459 -5.76 12.30 0.80
C ALA A 459 -4.58 13.29 0.70
N ARG A 460 -3.55 13.15 1.53
CA ARG A 460 -2.32 13.95 1.47
C ARG A 460 -1.21 13.32 0.64
N VAL A 461 -1.31 12.02 0.36
CA VAL A 461 -0.21 11.25 -0.26
C VAL A 461 -0.65 10.37 -1.43
N TYR A 462 -1.96 10.14 -1.63
CA TYR A 462 -2.51 9.35 -2.73
C TYR A 462 -3.21 10.26 -3.73
N THR A 463 -2.96 10.05 -5.03
CA THR A 463 -3.69 10.76 -6.08
C THR A 463 -5.04 10.09 -6.29
N ASP A 464 -6.12 10.75 -5.90
CA ASP A 464 -7.48 10.22 -6.01
C ASP A 464 -8.49 11.31 -6.41
N TYR A 465 -9.53 10.87 -7.10
CA TYR A 465 -10.69 11.70 -7.43
C TYR A 465 -11.85 11.42 -6.49
N LEU A 466 -12.57 12.46 -6.15
CA LEU A 466 -13.86 12.39 -5.47
C LEU A 466 -14.85 13.27 -6.23
N MET A 467 -15.88 12.64 -6.79
CA MET A 467 -16.99 13.31 -7.47
C MET A 467 -18.19 13.45 -6.53
N MET A 468 -18.84 14.60 -6.54
CA MET A 468 -20.06 14.93 -5.82
C MET A 468 -21.15 15.27 -6.85
N THR A 469 -22.28 14.58 -6.83
CA THR A 469 -23.32 14.69 -7.85
C THR A 469 -24.72 14.64 -7.27
N SER A 470 -25.66 15.30 -7.95
CA SER A 470 -27.11 15.17 -7.71
C SER A 470 -27.84 14.54 -8.90
N ARG A 471 -27.11 13.98 -9.88
CA ARG A 471 -27.71 13.32 -11.05
C ARG A 471 -28.50 12.11 -10.60
N GLN A 472 -29.83 12.17 -10.79
CA GLN A 472 -30.77 11.18 -10.26
C GLN A 472 -30.43 9.74 -10.67
N GLY A 473 -29.97 9.50 -11.90
CA GLY A 473 -29.54 8.18 -12.36
C GLY A 473 -28.42 7.59 -11.49
N ILE A 474 -27.37 8.40 -11.21
CA ILE A 474 -26.22 7.99 -10.40
C ILE A 474 -26.64 7.86 -8.93
N VAL A 475 -27.29 8.89 -8.39
CA VAL A 475 -27.68 8.97 -6.97
C VAL A 475 -28.58 7.81 -6.57
N SER A 476 -29.60 7.50 -7.38
CA SER A 476 -30.52 6.38 -7.11
C SER A 476 -29.80 5.03 -7.15
N GLU A 477 -28.79 4.88 -7.98
CA GLU A 477 -28.02 3.63 -8.06
C GLU A 477 -26.97 3.53 -6.95
N VAL A 478 -26.42 4.65 -6.46
CA VAL A 478 -25.61 4.66 -5.24
C VAL A 478 -26.44 4.20 -4.05
N ALA A 479 -27.69 4.69 -3.90
CA ALA A 479 -28.62 4.18 -2.88
C ALA A 479 -28.84 2.66 -3.02
N LYS A 480 -29.06 2.15 -4.24
CA LYS A 480 -29.21 0.72 -4.50
C LYS A 480 -27.95 -0.10 -4.14
N VAL A 481 -26.75 0.48 -4.24
CA VAL A 481 -25.53 -0.23 -3.77
C VAL A 481 -25.60 -0.44 -2.26
N PHE A 482 -26.08 0.51 -1.48
CA PHE A 482 -26.31 0.30 -0.04
C PHE A 482 -27.39 -0.74 0.23
N ASP A 483 -28.47 -0.78 -0.56
CA ASP A 483 -29.48 -1.83 -0.47
C ASP A 483 -28.90 -3.22 -0.84
N PHE A 484 -27.96 -3.26 -1.80
CA PHE A 484 -27.21 -4.48 -2.14
C PHE A 484 -26.29 -4.94 -1.03
N ILE A 485 -25.66 -4.02 -0.30
CA ILE A 485 -24.85 -4.34 0.90
C ILE A 485 -25.73 -4.95 2.00
N ASP A 486 -26.92 -4.42 2.20
CA ASP A 486 -27.89 -4.95 3.17
C ASP A 486 -28.44 -6.33 2.77
N ARG A 487 -28.59 -6.56 1.46
CA ARG A 487 -29.19 -7.78 0.88
C ARG A 487 -28.41 -8.27 -0.34
N PRO A 488 -27.21 -8.83 -0.15
CA PRO A 488 -26.25 -9.09 -1.23
C PRO A 488 -26.67 -10.13 -2.26
N PHE A 489 -27.67 -10.97 -1.94
CA PHE A 489 -28.18 -11.99 -2.85
C PHE A 489 -29.43 -11.55 -3.63
N SER A 490 -29.89 -10.32 -3.43
CA SER A 490 -31.04 -9.81 -4.17
C SER A 490 -30.65 -9.43 -5.62
N PRO A 491 -31.44 -9.85 -6.64
CA PRO A 491 -31.16 -9.51 -8.02
C PRO A 491 -31.35 -8.00 -8.24
N MET A 492 -30.27 -7.27 -8.50
CA MET A 492 -30.28 -5.85 -8.77
C MET A 492 -29.74 -5.53 -10.16
N ARG A 493 -30.32 -4.54 -10.82
CA ARG A 493 -29.86 -4.04 -12.12
C ARG A 493 -29.37 -2.61 -11.98
N PHE A 494 -28.17 -2.37 -12.51
CA PHE A 494 -27.54 -1.06 -12.58
C PHE A 494 -27.43 -0.63 -14.06
N ARG A 495 -27.89 0.56 -14.37
CA ARG A 495 -27.85 1.14 -15.74
C ARG A 495 -26.66 2.08 -15.88
N GLU A 496 -26.48 2.98 -14.92
CA GLU A 496 -25.40 3.96 -14.87
C GLU A 496 -24.12 3.35 -14.31
N LEU A 497 -24.16 2.90 -13.07
CA LEU A 497 -22.99 2.35 -12.37
C LEU A 497 -22.58 0.99 -12.92
N LEU A 498 -21.26 0.76 -13.00
CA LEU A 498 -20.71 -0.57 -13.15
C LEU A 498 -20.40 -1.10 -11.75
N VAL A 499 -21.13 -2.13 -11.32
CA VAL A 499 -21.05 -2.66 -9.96
C VAL A 499 -20.52 -4.10 -9.98
N SER A 500 -19.48 -4.37 -9.20
CA SER A 500 -18.97 -5.72 -8.94
C SER A 500 -19.59 -6.24 -7.62
N PRO A 501 -19.87 -7.55 -7.54
CA PRO A 501 -19.70 -8.62 -8.54
C PRO A 501 -20.86 -8.72 -9.57
N ASN A 502 -21.79 -7.79 -9.57
CA ASN A 502 -23.03 -7.86 -10.36
C ASN A 502 -22.79 -7.88 -11.88
N SER A 503 -22.27 -6.78 -12.44
CA SER A 503 -22.19 -6.63 -13.92
C SER A 503 -20.94 -5.91 -14.41
N MET A 504 -20.04 -5.52 -13.53
CA MET A 504 -18.87 -4.68 -13.88
C MET A 504 -18.03 -5.34 -14.96
N LYS A 505 -17.59 -6.58 -14.75
CA LYS A 505 -16.72 -7.30 -15.69
C LYS A 505 -17.35 -7.41 -17.08
N SER A 506 -18.59 -7.86 -17.16
CA SER A 506 -19.30 -8.03 -18.44
C SER A 506 -19.50 -6.70 -19.17
N ARG A 507 -19.70 -5.60 -18.44
CA ARG A 507 -19.86 -4.26 -19.02
C ARG A 507 -18.54 -3.70 -19.52
N ILE A 508 -17.43 -3.92 -18.82
CA ILE A 508 -16.07 -3.55 -19.27
C ILE A 508 -15.76 -4.29 -20.59
N LEU A 509 -16.01 -5.60 -20.65
CA LEU A 509 -15.78 -6.39 -21.87
C LEU A 509 -16.62 -5.85 -23.06
N ARG A 510 -17.88 -5.47 -22.82
CA ARG A 510 -18.73 -4.86 -23.86
C ARG A 510 -18.26 -3.46 -24.31
N LEU A 511 -17.64 -2.67 -23.42
CA LEU A 511 -17.04 -1.41 -23.82
C LEU A 511 -15.88 -1.64 -24.81
N PHE A 512 -15.05 -2.65 -24.56
CA PHE A 512 -14.02 -3.06 -25.53
C PHE A 512 -14.62 -3.61 -26.83
N ASP A 513 -15.70 -4.41 -26.76
CA ASP A 513 -16.38 -4.91 -27.97
C ASP A 513 -16.90 -3.76 -28.87
N ASN A 514 -17.37 -2.69 -28.25
CA ASN A 514 -17.76 -1.48 -28.98
C ASN A 514 -16.56 -0.82 -29.69
N GLU A 515 -15.41 -0.71 -29.05
CA GLU A 515 -14.20 -0.17 -29.67
C GLU A 515 -13.68 -1.10 -30.76
N ILE A 516 -13.70 -2.42 -30.58
CA ILE A 516 -13.35 -3.40 -31.62
C ILE A 516 -14.23 -3.20 -32.86
N LYS A 517 -15.54 -3.09 -32.66
CA LYS A 517 -16.50 -2.84 -33.76
C LYS A 517 -16.21 -1.52 -34.46
N ASN A 518 -15.94 -0.44 -33.71
CA ASN A 518 -15.58 0.85 -34.28
C ASN A 518 -14.31 0.74 -35.14
N ALA A 519 -13.27 0.11 -34.65
CA ALA A 519 -12.03 -0.08 -35.42
C ALA A 519 -12.24 -0.91 -36.70
N GLN A 520 -12.99 -2.01 -36.63
CA GLN A 520 -13.32 -2.85 -37.76
C GLN A 520 -14.15 -2.13 -38.84
N GLU A 521 -14.96 -1.15 -38.44
CA GLU A 521 -15.76 -0.30 -39.34
C GLU A 521 -15.01 0.98 -39.76
N GLY A 522 -13.72 1.11 -39.47
CA GLY A 522 -12.89 2.27 -39.84
C GLY A 522 -13.21 3.55 -39.07
N ARG A 523 -13.94 3.47 -37.96
CA ARG A 523 -14.24 4.60 -37.08
C ARG A 523 -13.15 4.81 -36.01
N PRO A 524 -13.05 6.03 -35.46
CA PRO A 524 -12.15 6.28 -34.34
C PRO A 524 -12.37 5.30 -33.19
N ALA A 525 -11.27 4.64 -32.74
CA ALA A 525 -11.31 3.64 -31.70
C ALA A 525 -10.01 3.66 -30.88
N TRP A 526 -10.12 4.08 -29.63
CA TRP A 526 -9.00 4.09 -28.70
C TRP A 526 -9.50 3.97 -27.26
N VAL A 527 -8.61 3.52 -26.36
CA VAL A 527 -8.87 3.42 -24.92
C VAL A 527 -7.70 4.01 -24.16
N LYS A 528 -7.99 4.87 -23.18
CA LYS A 528 -7.02 5.39 -22.22
C LYS A 528 -7.40 4.94 -20.82
N ILE A 529 -6.43 4.44 -20.06
CA ILE A 529 -6.66 3.81 -18.77
C ILE A 529 -5.62 4.33 -17.77
N LYS A 530 -6.10 4.68 -16.56
CA LYS A 530 -5.24 4.80 -15.38
C LYS A 530 -5.79 3.85 -14.33
N ILE A 531 -4.95 2.94 -13.83
CA ILE A 531 -5.36 1.86 -12.93
C ILE A 531 -4.17 1.37 -12.11
N ASN A 532 -4.40 0.70 -10.96
CA ASN A 532 -3.27 0.17 -10.22
C ASN A 532 -2.82 -1.21 -10.71
N HIS A 533 -3.76 -2.09 -11.08
CA HIS A 533 -3.43 -3.47 -11.47
C HIS A 533 -4.28 -3.97 -12.63
N ILE A 534 -3.63 -4.71 -13.55
CA ILE A 534 -4.29 -5.44 -14.65
C ILE A 534 -3.81 -6.90 -14.62
N THR A 535 -4.61 -7.81 -14.05
CA THR A 535 -4.26 -9.23 -13.92
C THR A 535 -5.42 -10.18 -14.22
N ASP A 536 -6.63 -9.66 -14.52
CA ASP A 536 -7.77 -10.51 -14.90
C ASP A 536 -7.57 -11.08 -16.32
N PRO A 537 -7.54 -12.41 -16.49
CA PRO A 537 -7.23 -13.03 -17.78
C PRO A 537 -8.23 -12.67 -18.89
N ASP A 538 -9.53 -12.55 -18.58
CA ASP A 538 -10.53 -12.25 -19.58
C ASP A 538 -10.40 -10.81 -20.09
N VAL A 539 -10.10 -9.88 -19.18
CA VAL A 539 -9.83 -8.47 -19.55
C VAL A 539 -8.56 -8.37 -20.37
N VAL A 540 -7.46 -9.03 -19.96
CA VAL A 540 -6.20 -9.04 -20.74
C VAL A 540 -6.41 -9.61 -22.13
N ASN A 541 -7.10 -10.75 -22.25
CA ASN A 541 -7.43 -11.35 -23.54
C ASN A 541 -8.30 -10.43 -24.42
N LYS A 542 -9.25 -9.72 -23.82
CA LYS A 542 -10.09 -8.74 -24.51
C LYS A 542 -9.28 -7.54 -25.01
N MET A 543 -8.32 -7.07 -24.22
CA MET A 543 -7.38 -6.00 -24.63
C MET A 543 -6.53 -6.46 -25.82
N TYR A 544 -6.03 -7.69 -25.82
CA TYR A 544 -5.31 -8.24 -26.99
C TYR A 544 -6.22 -8.34 -28.22
N ALA A 545 -7.46 -8.77 -28.05
CA ALA A 545 -8.41 -8.78 -29.16
C ALA A 545 -8.66 -7.37 -29.73
N ALA A 546 -8.77 -6.37 -28.87
CA ALA A 546 -8.94 -4.97 -29.27
C ALA A 546 -7.71 -4.43 -30.02
N SER A 547 -6.49 -4.71 -29.52
CA SER A 547 -5.25 -4.32 -30.22
C SER A 547 -5.16 -4.95 -31.62
N ARG A 548 -5.45 -6.25 -31.74
CA ARG A 548 -5.46 -6.93 -33.06
C ARG A 548 -6.49 -6.35 -34.02
N ALA A 549 -7.58 -5.81 -33.50
CA ALA A 549 -8.60 -5.13 -34.31
C ALA A 549 -8.22 -3.69 -34.70
N GLY A 550 -7.07 -3.18 -34.25
CA GLY A 550 -6.60 -1.83 -34.55
C GLY A 550 -6.94 -0.79 -33.47
N VAL A 551 -7.51 -1.17 -32.34
CA VAL A 551 -7.79 -0.24 -31.23
C VAL A 551 -6.49 0.16 -30.55
N ARG A 552 -6.21 1.46 -30.48
CA ARG A 552 -5.07 1.98 -29.70
C ARG A 552 -5.40 1.97 -28.21
N ILE A 553 -4.49 1.40 -27.41
CA ILE A 553 -4.65 1.31 -25.95
C ILE A 553 -3.43 1.91 -25.26
N ASP A 554 -3.64 3.02 -24.54
CA ASP A 554 -2.64 3.68 -23.72
C ASP A 554 -3.01 3.49 -22.23
N ALA A 555 -2.15 2.86 -21.44
CA ALA A 555 -2.45 2.54 -20.05
C ALA A 555 -1.38 3.04 -19.07
N LEU A 556 -1.82 3.67 -17.99
CA LEU A 556 -1.02 3.94 -16.80
C LEU A 556 -1.29 2.85 -15.77
N VAL A 557 -0.31 2.00 -15.50
CA VAL A 557 -0.43 0.88 -14.55
C VAL A 557 0.67 0.98 -13.51
N ARG A 558 0.29 1.39 -12.29
CA ARG A 558 1.24 1.57 -11.22
C ARG A 558 1.89 0.27 -10.73
N GLY A 559 1.09 -0.77 -10.54
CA GLY A 559 1.49 -2.03 -9.89
C GLY A 559 1.60 -3.22 -10.85
N ASN A 560 0.91 -4.31 -10.50
CA ASN A 560 0.96 -5.57 -11.24
C ASN A 560 0.30 -5.42 -12.62
N CYS A 561 1.02 -5.85 -13.65
CA CYS A 561 0.53 -5.90 -15.01
C CYS A 561 0.87 -7.26 -15.63
N SER A 562 -0.14 -8.08 -15.83
CA SER A 562 0.03 -9.39 -16.52
C SER A 562 0.01 -9.25 -18.05
N LEU A 563 -0.33 -8.06 -18.55
CA LEU A 563 -0.32 -7.70 -19.97
C LEU A 563 1.12 -7.50 -20.46
N VAL A 564 1.43 -7.97 -21.65
CA VAL A 564 2.70 -7.72 -22.33
C VAL A 564 2.42 -6.83 -23.56
N PRO A 565 2.78 -5.55 -23.53
CA PRO A 565 2.63 -4.66 -24.69
C PRO A 565 3.70 -4.91 -25.75
N GLY A 566 3.48 -4.49 -26.99
CA GLY A 566 4.46 -4.49 -28.07
C GLY A 566 4.79 -5.87 -28.63
N ILE A 567 3.93 -6.88 -28.48
CA ILE A 567 4.10 -8.18 -29.14
C ILE A 567 3.51 -8.08 -30.53
N GLU A 568 4.36 -8.31 -31.56
CA GLU A 568 4.01 -8.28 -32.97
C GLU A 568 2.78 -9.16 -33.28
N GLY A 569 1.80 -8.59 -33.96
CA GLY A 569 0.52 -9.22 -34.31
C GLY A 569 -0.42 -9.50 -33.12
N VAL A 570 -0.07 -9.08 -31.91
CA VAL A 570 -0.88 -9.31 -30.70
C VAL A 570 -1.20 -8.01 -29.95
N SER A 571 -0.19 -7.23 -29.63
CA SER A 571 -0.31 -6.04 -28.79
C SER A 571 0.48 -4.84 -29.31
N ASP A 572 0.62 -4.74 -30.64
CA ASP A 572 1.34 -3.65 -31.34
C ASP A 572 0.77 -2.27 -31.00
N ASN A 573 -0.55 -2.20 -30.80
CA ASN A 573 -1.27 -0.96 -30.57
C ASN A 573 -1.40 -0.64 -29.06
N MET A 574 -0.54 -1.23 -28.23
CA MET A 574 -0.59 -1.02 -26.77
C MET A 574 0.68 -0.38 -26.25
N ARG A 575 0.50 0.58 -25.37
CA ARG A 575 1.56 1.17 -24.57
C ARG A 575 1.16 1.16 -23.09
N VAL A 576 2.08 0.72 -22.23
CA VAL A 576 1.86 0.71 -20.78
C VAL A 576 2.99 1.45 -20.09
N VAL A 577 2.64 2.39 -19.22
CA VAL A 577 3.57 3.21 -18.43
C VAL A 577 3.26 3.05 -16.95
N GLY A 578 4.27 2.91 -16.12
CA GLY A 578 4.16 2.89 -14.67
C GLY A 578 4.88 4.09 -14.05
N ILE A 579 4.24 4.77 -13.10
CA ILE A 579 4.81 5.94 -12.42
C ILE A 579 4.98 5.63 -10.94
N ILE A 580 6.17 5.88 -10.42
CA ILE A 580 6.48 5.99 -9.00
C ILE A 580 7.04 7.39 -8.78
N ASP A 581 6.42 8.17 -7.90
CA ASP A 581 6.81 9.55 -7.63
C ASP A 581 6.47 9.91 -6.18
N ARG A 582 6.54 11.19 -5.80
CA ARG A 582 6.25 11.71 -4.46
C ARG A 582 4.87 11.33 -3.94
N TYR A 583 3.86 11.32 -4.81
CA TYR A 583 2.52 10.86 -4.50
C TYR A 583 2.27 9.46 -5.07
N LEU A 584 1.54 8.65 -4.34
CA LEU A 584 1.14 7.34 -4.80
C LEU A 584 0.05 7.49 -5.88
N GLU A 585 0.32 7.07 -7.10
CA GLU A 585 -0.66 7.00 -8.18
C GLU A 585 -1.73 5.96 -7.82
N HIS A 586 -2.96 6.40 -7.57
CA HIS A 586 -4.00 5.52 -7.01
C HIS A 586 -5.35 5.59 -7.71
N SER A 587 -5.69 6.71 -8.34
CA SER A 587 -6.98 6.85 -9.03
C SER A 587 -7.17 5.83 -10.14
N ARG A 588 -8.43 5.41 -10.36
CA ARG A 588 -8.83 4.58 -11.48
C ARG A 588 -9.70 5.42 -12.40
N ILE A 589 -9.24 5.56 -13.62
CA ILE A 589 -9.87 6.36 -14.69
C ILE A 589 -9.91 5.49 -15.95
N LEU A 590 -11.10 5.33 -16.52
CA LEU A 590 -11.29 4.61 -17.78
C LEU A 590 -11.92 5.56 -18.79
N ILE A 591 -11.33 5.65 -19.97
CA ILE A 591 -11.82 6.50 -21.07
C ILE A 591 -11.87 5.66 -22.35
N PHE A 592 -13.07 5.49 -22.90
CA PHE A 592 -13.32 4.78 -24.15
C PHE A 592 -13.75 5.78 -25.22
N CYS A 593 -13.16 5.70 -26.42
CA CYS A 593 -13.40 6.63 -27.53
C CYS A 593 -14.87 6.70 -27.95
N ASN A 594 -15.52 5.55 -28.08
CA ASN A 594 -16.93 5.44 -28.44
C ASN A 594 -17.29 6.28 -29.68
N ASN A 595 -16.49 6.14 -30.77
CA ASN A 595 -16.66 6.87 -32.01
C ASN A 595 -16.72 8.40 -31.80
N ASP A 596 -15.65 8.98 -31.23
CA ASP A 596 -15.47 10.40 -30.89
C ASP A 596 -16.54 11.01 -29.95
N LYS A 597 -17.27 10.14 -29.22
CA LYS A 597 -18.16 10.52 -28.11
C LYS A 597 -17.65 9.88 -26.80
N PRO A 598 -16.49 10.28 -26.30
CA PRO A 598 -15.78 9.51 -25.29
C PRO A 598 -16.57 9.37 -24.01
N ARG A 599 -16.53 8.14 -23.47
CA ARG A 599 -17.16 7.75 -22.21
C ARG A 599 -16.10 7.67 -21.12
N TYR A 600 -16.34 8.38 -20.04
CA TYR A 600 -15.44 8.47 -18.90
C TYR A 600 -16.03 7.75 -17.69
N PHE A 601 -15.19 7.03 -16.96
CA PHE A 601 -15.56 6.39 -15.70
C PHE A 601 -14.47 6.57 -14.68
N ILE A 602 -14.87 6.76 -13.42
CA ILE A 602 -13.98 6.72 -12.25
C ILE A 602 -14.53 5.77 -11.20
N GLY A 603 -13.68 5.25 -10.31
CA GLY A 603 -14.14 4.47 -9.16
C GLY A 603 -13.05 3.64 -8.50
N SER A 604 -13.46 2.56 -7.84
CA SER A 604 -12.63 1.83 -6.90
C SER A 604 -11.94 0.59 -7.44
N ALA A 605 -12.39 0.07 -8.59
CA ALA A 605 -12.00 -1.24 -9.09
C ALA A 605 -10.68 -1.24 -9.87
N ASP A 606 -9.78 -2.14 -9.48
CA ASP A 606 -8.70 -2.59 -10.36
C ASP A 606 -9.18 -3.78 -11.21
N TRP A 607 -8.48 -4.09 -12.30
CA TRP A 607 -8.81 -5.23 -13.15
C TRP A 607 -8.08 -6.49 -12.70
N MET A 608 -8.47 -6.93 -11.51
CA MET A 608 -8.03 -8.20 -10.92
C MET A 608 -9.25 -9.10 -10.69
N PRO A 609 -9.13 -10.44 -10.76
CA PRO A 609 -10.25 -11.35 -10.50
C PRO A 609 -11.00 -11.03 -9.21
N ARG A 610 -10.27 -10.79 -8.11
CA ARG A 610 -10.88 -10.46 -6.81
C ARG A 610 -11.73 -9.18 -6.83
N ASN A 611 -11.30 -8.12 -7.54
CA ASN A 611 -12.05 -6.88 -7.64
C ASN A 611 -13.31 -7.04 -8.49
N LEU A 612 -13.25 -7.90 -9.52
CA LEU A 612 -14.34 -8.07 -10.48
C LEU A 612 -15.37 -9.15 -10.08
N VAL A 613 -15.04 -10.01 -9.08
CA VAL A 613 -15.86 -11.16 -8.68
C VAL A 613 -16.15 -11.23 -7.19
N ASN A 614 -15.18 -10.87 -6.30
CA ASN A 614 -15.26 -11.13 -4.87
C ASN A 614 -15.35 -9.87 -4.00
N ARG A 615 -15.51 -8.69 -4.63
CA ARG A 615 -15.60 -7.42 -3.92
C ARG A 615 -16.79 -6.59 -4.39
N ILE A 616 -17.31 -5.76 -3.50
CA ILE A 616 -18.24 -4.71 -3.88
C ILE A 616 -17.41 -3.49 -4.31
N GLU A 617 -17.35 -3.29 -5.62
CA GLU A 617 -16.66 -2.19 -6.29
C GLU A 617 -17.63 -1.40 -7.13
N VAL A 618 -17.37 -0.12 -7.34
CA VAL A 618 -18.20 0.75 -8.17
C VAL A 618 -17.32 1.58 -9.10
N LEU A 619 -17.72 1.63 -10.38
CA LEU A 619 -17.28 2.62 -11.35
C LEU A 619 -18.50 3.46 -11.76
N THR A 620 -18.36 4.78 -11.70
CA THR A 620 -19.42 5.74 -12.08
C THR A 620 -19.06 6.43 -13.38
N PRO A 621 -20.02 6.65 -14.29
CA PRO A 621 -19.81 7.51 -15.45
C PRO A 621 -19.62 8.97 -15.02
N VAL A 622 -18.84 9.70 -15.80
CA VAL A 622 -18.61 11.14 -15.62
C VAL A 622 -19.21 11.89 -16.80
N TYR A 623 -20.13 12.82 -16.50
CA TYR A 623 -20.86 13.60 -17.51
C TYR A 623 -20.42 15.07 -17.57
N ASP A 624 -19.87 15.60 -16.48
CA ASP A 624 -19.39 16.98 -16.42
C ASP A 624 -18.17 17.19 -17.31
N ASP A 625 -18.22 18.18 -18.21
CA ASP A 625 -17.18 18.38 -19.20
C ASP A 625 -15.88 18.97 -18.62
N GLU A 626 -15.97 19.72 -17.51
CA GLU A 626 -14.77 20.19 -16.80
C GLU A 626 -14.03 19.01 -16.19
N MET A 627 -14.76 18.12 -15.50
CA MET A 627 -14.18 16.92 -14.93
C MET A 627 -13.63 15.99 -16.02
N LYS A 628 -14.30 15.83 -17.17
CA LYS A 628 -13.77 15.04 -18.29
C LYS A 628 -12.43 15.58 -18.80
N ARG A 629 -12.31 16.90 -18.96
CA ARG A 629 -11.04 17.54 -19.38
C ARG A 629 -9.94 17.31 -18.33
N ASP A 630 -10.28 17.39 -17.06
CA ASP A 630 -9.35 17.17 -15.96
C ASP A 630 -8.85 15.72 -15.90
N LEU A 631 -9.75 14.75 -16.05
CA LEU A 631 -9.42 13.32 -16.13
C LEU A 631 -8.52 13.00 -17.35
N MET A 632 -8.85 13.56 -18.52
CA MET A 632 -8.02 13.40 -19.71
C MET A 632 -6.63 13.97 -19.51
N ARG A 633 -6.53 15.20 -18.96
CA ARG A 633 -5.25 15.84 -18.63
C ARG A 633 -4.41 14.96 -17.70
N THR A 634 -4.99 14.41 -16.63
CA THR A 634 -4.31 13.55 -15.70
C THR A 634 -3.72 12.30 -16.36
N VAL A 635 -4.49 11.65 -17.25
CA VAL A 635 -4.02 10.48 -17.97
C VAL A 635 -2.94 10.86 -18.99
N ASP A 636 -3.16 11.94 -19.77
CA ASP A 636 -2.21 12.38 -20.81
C ASP A 636 -0.88 12.86 -20.21
N TYR A 637 -0.91 13.57 -19.07
CA TYR A 637 0.31 13.98 -18.38
C TYR A 637 1.09 12.76 -17.90
N GLY A 638 0.43 11.77 -17.30
CA GLY A 638 1.10 10.55 -16.88
C GLY A 638 1.70 9.76 -18.05
N LEU A 639 0.99 9.66 -19.18
CA LEU A 639 1.50 9.00 -20.40
C LEU A 639 2.69 9.74 -21.03
N ARG A 640 2.84 11.03 -20.79
CA ARG A 640 3.94 11.87 -21.27
C ARG A 640 5.10 11.99 -20.29
N ASP A 641 4.98 11.43 -19.09
CA ASP A 641 6.01 11.55 -18.04
C ASP A 641 7.31 10.87 -18.50
N THR A 642 8.35 11.68 -18.68
CA THR A 642 9.70 11.23 -19.08
C THR A 642 10.71 11.31 -17.95
N THR A 643 10.27 11.72 -16.74
CA THR A 643 11.11 11.78 -15.54
C THR A 643 10.90 10.55 -14.66
N ASN A 644 9.64 10.20 -14.41
CA ASN A 644 9.23 9.09 -13.53
C ASN A 644 8.42 8.01 -14.25
N GLY A 645 8.00 8.28 -15.49
CA GLY A 645 7.28 7.33 -16.33
C GLY A 645 8.20 6.23 -16.85
N ARG A 646 7.95 4.99 -16.44
CA ARG A 646 8.72 3.80 -16.84
C ARG A 646 7.91 2.91 -17.76
N ILE A 647 8.55 2.42 -18.80
CA ILE A 647 7.95 1.47 -19.74
C ILE A 647 7.70 0.15 -19.01
N VAL A 648 6.45 -0.28 -18.96
CA VAL A 648 6.07 -1.59 -18.45
C VAL A 648 6.05 -2.56 -19.58
N ASP A 649 7.14 -3.31 -19.72
CA ASP A 649 7.35 -4.34 -20.72
C ASP A 649 7.17 -5.75 -20.13
N GLY A 650 7.16 -6.76 -20.96
CA GLY A 650 7.07 -8.16 -20.49
C GLY A 650 8.33 -8.71 -19.83
N ARG A 651 9.41 -7.93 -19.74
CA ARG A 651 10.73 -8.35 -19.26
C ARG A 651 11.12 -7.70 -17.94
N GLY A 652 10.39 -6.66 -17.52
CA GLY A 652 10.65 -5.93 -16.28
C GLY A 652 11.90 -5.04 -16.36
N THR A 653 12.23 -4.52 -17.56
CA THR A 653 13.37 -3.62 -17.73
C THR A 653 13.17 -2.31 -17.00
N ASN A 654 11.89 -1.87 -16.89
CA ASN A 654 11.51 -0.62 -16.20
C ASN A 654 12.30 0.60 -16.72
N GLU A 655 12.63 0.65 -18.01
CA GLU A 655 13.32 1.78 -18.62
C GLU A 655 12.47 3.05 -18.53
N ILE A 656 13.11 4.18 -18.29
CA ILE A 656 12.43 5.49 -18.32
C ILE A 656 12.02 5.79 -19.76
N GLN A 657 10.85 6.40 -19.95
CA GLN A 657 10.41 6.85 -21.26
C GLN A 657 11.40 7.85 -21.86
N PRO A 658 11.69 7.75 -23.18
CA PRO A 658 12.61 8.68 -23.83
C PRO A 658 12.08 10.12 -23.74
N VAL A 659 13.00 11.03 -23.50
CA VAL A 659 12.71 12.48 -23.53
C VAL A 659 12.53 12.92 -24.97
N ASN A 660 11.45 13.66 -25.25
CA ASN A 660 11.32 14.36 -26.52
C ASN A 660 12.23 15.60 -26.48
N GLU A 661 13.21 15.65 -27.36
CA GLU A 661 14.20 16.73 -27.41
C GLU A 661 13.58 18.12 -27.62
N ASP A 662 12.46 18.21 -28.36
CA ASP A 662 11.75 19.46 -28.63
C ASP A 662 11.00 20.02 -27.42
N VAL A 663 10.64 19.15 -26.45
CA VAL A 663 9.78 19.52 -25.29
C VAL A 663 10.57 19.51 -23.99
N GLY A 664 11.67 18.76 -23.93
CA GLY A 664 12.45 18.55 -22.73
C GLY A 664 11.82 17.57 -21.72
N PRO A 665 12.39 17.40 -20.52
CA PRO A 665 11.89 16.49 -19.51
C PRO A 665 10.53 16.95 -18.98
N PHE A 666 9.63 15.98 -18.78
CA PHE A 666 8.27 16.21 -18.32
C PHE A 666 7.96 15.34 -17.09
N ARG A 667 7.57 15.95 -15.97
CA ARG A 667 7.18 15.26 -14.75
C ARG A 667 5.71 15.51 -14.45
N SER A 668 4.90 14.48 -14.57
CA SER A 668 3.44 14.59 -14.55
C SER A 668 2.88 15.19 -13.26
N GLN A 669 3.41 14.82 -12.09
CA GLN A 669 2.93 15.34 -10.80
C GLN A 669 3.25 16.81 -10.60
N GLU A 670 4.39 17.29 -11.08
CA GLU A 670 4.74 18.73 -11.06
C GLU A 670 3.85 19.53 -11.97
N GLU A 671 3.61 19.05 -13.18
CA GLU A 671 2.74 19.73 -14.14
C GLU A 671 1.27 19.74 -13.68
N LEU A 672 0.80 18.68 -13.03
CA LEU A 672 -0.51 18.69 -12.38
C LEU A 672 -0.55 19.68 -11.21
N HIS A 673 0.49 19.75 -10.39
CA HIS A 673 0.56 20.71 -9.30
C HIS A 673 0.48 22.15 -9.83
N LYS A 674 1.26 22.49 -10.86
CA LYS A 674 1.18 23.80 -11.54
C LYS A 674 -0.22 24.11 -12.06
N ALA A 675 -0.87 23.11 -12.68
CA ALA A 675 -2.20 23.27 -13.25
C ALA A 675 -3.31 23.50 -12.20
N TYR A 676 -3.11 23.07 -10.95
CA TYR A 676 -4.04 23.31 -9.84
C TYR A 676 -3.67 24.51 -8.97
N SER A 677 -2.41 24.97 -9.03
CA SER A 677 -1.98 26.16 -8.29
C SER A 677 -2.69 27.39 -8.83
N PRO A 678 -3.05 28.35 -7.96
CA PRO A 678 -3.56 29.62 -8.42
C PRO A 678 -2.55 30.26 -9.37
N THR A 679 -3.02 30.75 -10.53
CA THR A 679 -2.18 31.58 -11.40
C THR A 679 -1.72 32.79 -10.57
N PRO A 680 -0.40 33.10 -10.52
CA PRO A 680 0.10 34.21 -9.73
C PRO A 680 -0.50 35.56 -10.12
#